data_8348a763770ae2e02175bc86bd1b6a58
#
_entry.id   8348a763770ae2e02175bc86bd1b6a58
#
_cell.length_a   1.000
_cell.length_b   1.000
_cell.length_c   1.000
_cell.angle_alpha   90.00
_cell.angle_beta   90.00
_cell.angle_gamma   90.00
#
_symmetry.space_group_name_H-M   'P 1'
#
loop_
_entity.id
_entity.type
_entity.pdbx_description
1 polymer ?
#
loop_
_entity_poly.entity_id
_entity_poly.type
_entity_poly.pdbx_seq_one_letter_code
_entity_poly.pdbx_strand_id
1 'polypeptide(L)'
;MGWFRDAWPEKLRPKDTYPFGDATGFASKLLAAAIARLFLAAFLRARELHGERGDLRAFLASTGPRLARLASWPSGAAALQREYSHALDYLQRPSGRRHDPSPSPGVLQRVYRALTGAPPTGSRREARDSSLSALFEQDPLHAWLPSVEGRPFTETRFTTRALRYLLREGQEDSGFALLFWQYQRVRCQAHAFLIEEPGTAGLDWFQVHFNRLSALRGPLEEHLAESALRHTRRGMHLGSLEMRATPEPDWVSIRDQARNLAQAHMAAPERPESALIFHFIKERELSQGRGGHARLHADPSGNSSGFRFGDWFLGRRRQALAIRTALTHHPELLLVIRGLDVASAELATPTWVTVPLLQQVRRQSRTTASHLRRLAPQWEATELHITYHAGEEFRRLVEGLRRIHELIESGILQTGDRIGHGLALGPDAPRLAELHPVAVQPAEERLDDLLWELDRYGQGQLPTQPARVERVRSEATALARELLGLSRVELDLLLLARRYRHDPQVLEYLRFPDEPEPRARMDRVLRLVWQHLTDAGVFRRGQRLVEVHNHPAETAMAAEAQAWLRSLLREREITVESNPSSNLLVLNMLGLEHHPAMALGPHLPVAHEAASAARPPEAPPPLLVSINSDDPVTFATSLADEYAHLYFALVRRGLSAHEALRWLDQLRENGWRSRFTLAASTRPDVLRQLLPPRSKLWSIEGLQPPPR
;
A
#
# COMPACT_ATOMS: atom_id res chain seq x y z
N MET A 1 1.42 0.24 26.05
CA MET A 1 2.07 0.03 24.76
C MET A 1 3.04 -1.16 24.74
N GLY A 2 3.97 -1.32 25.70
CA GLY A 2 4.81 -2.52 25.80
C GLY A 2 4.06 -3.84 25.81
N TRP A 3 2.91 -3.89 26.48
CA TRP A 3 2.09 -5.08 26.56
C TRP A 3 1.54 -5.56 25.19
N PHE A 4 1.13 -4.66 24.31
CA PHE A 4 0.70 -5.00 22.95
C PHE A 4 1.85 -5.52 22.10
N ARG A 5 3.02 -4.95 22.27
CA ARG A 5 4.22 -5.30 21.52
C ARG A 5 4.77 -6.69 21.88
N ASP A 6 4.71 -7.05 23.18
CA ASP A 6 5.23 -8.33 23.68
C ASP A 6 4.22 -9.47 23.65
N ALA A 7 2.92 -9.16 23.61
CA ALA A 7 1.85 -10.15 23.55
C ALA A 7 1.43 -10.51 22.11
N TRP A 8 1.88 -9.77 21.14
CA TRP A 8 1.57 -9.96 19.74
C TRP A 8 2.65 -10.80 19.05
N PRO A 9 2.33 -11.67 18.08
CA PRO A 9 1.04 -12.20 17.62
C PRO A 9 0.61 -13.49 18.30
N GLU A 10 1.40 -14.06 19.21
CA GLU A 10 1.17 -15.41 19.76
C GLU A 10 0.01 -15.52 20.75
N LYS A 11 -0.31 -14.42 21.44
CA LYS A 11 -1.33 -14.39 22.50
C LYS A 11 -2.69 -13.87 22.07
N LEU A 12 -2.76 -13.14 20.97
CA LEU A 12 -4.04 -12.64 20.46
C LEU A 12 -4.65 -13.64 19.50
N ARG A 13 -5.44 -14.54 20.03
CA ARG A 13 -6.29 -15.41 19.20
C ARG A 13 -7.31 -14.52 18.48
N PRO A 14 -7.69 -14.82 17.23
CA PRO A 14 -8.71 -14.07 16.51
C PRO A 14 -10.01 -13.85 17.31
N LYS A 15 -10.33 -14.75 18.22
CA LYS A 15 -11.52 -14.70 19.09
C LYS A 15 -11.47 -13.57 20.13
N ASP A 16 -10.28 -13.16 20.58
CA ASP A 16 -10.13 -12.25 21.72
C ASP A 16 -9.98 -10.79 21.30
N THR A 17 -9.88 -10.52 19.99
CA THR A 17 -9.54 -9.20 19.45
C THR A 17 -10.67 -8.50 18.73
N TYR A 18 -11.76 -9.19 18.41
CA TYR A 18 -12.88 -8.55 17.72
C TYR A 18 -13.67 -7.62 18.65
N PRO A 19 -13.98 -6.40 18.22
CA PRO A 19 -14.98 -5.59 18.89
C PRO A 19 -16.28 -6.39 19.02
N PHE A 20 -16.94 -6.29 20.16
CA PHE A 20 -18.20 -6.99 20.45
C PHE A 20 -18.10 -8.53 20.63
N GLY A 21 -16.92 -9.03 20.99
CA GLY A 21 -16.72 -10.40 21.44
C GLY A 21 -15.92 -11.27 20.47
N ASP A 22 -16.54 -11.78 19.44
CA ASP A 22 -15.90 -12.62 18.41
C ASP A 22 -16.24 -12.13 17.00
N ALA A 23 -15.71 -12.80 15.98
CA ALA A 23 -15.98 -12.49 14.58
C ALA A 23 -17.47 -12.51 14.23
N THR A 24 -18.23 -13.41 14.85
CA THR A 24 -19.69 -13.53 14.66
C THR A 24 -20.41 -12.33 15.27
N GLY A 25 -20.10 -11.98 16.51
CA GLY A 25 -20.66 -10.82 17.20
C GLY A 25 -20.30 -9.51 16.49
N PHE A 26 -19.07 -9.38 16.00
CA PHE A 26 -18.64 -8.25 15.21
C PHE A 26 -19.43 -8.12 13.89
N ALA A 27 -19.53 -9.19 13.11
CA ALA A 27 -20.32 -9.21 11.88
C ALA A 27 -21.81 -8.91 12.15
N SER A 28 -22.39 -9.46 13.22
CA SER A 28 -23.77 -9.19 13.61
C SER A 28 -23.99 -7.72 13.97
N LYS A 29 -23.08 -7.09 14.71
CA LYS A 29 -23.18 -5.65 15.05
C LYS A 29 -23.05 -4.77 13.82
N LEU A 30 -22.13 -5.08 12.90
CA LEU A 30 -21.98 -4.34 11.65
C LEU A 30 -23.25 -4.41 10.79
N LEU A 31 -23.84 -5.60 10.63
CA LEU A 31 -25.05 -5.79 9.84
C LEU A 31 -26.27 -5.13 10.50
N ALA A 32 -26.40 -5.22 11.82
CA ALA A 32 -27.44 -4.51 12.54
C ALA A 32 -27.29 -2.99 12.41
N ALA A 33 -26.07 -2.48 12.48
CA ALA A 33 -25.78 -1.06 12.25
C ALA A 33 -26.09 -0.62 10.81
N ALA A 34 -25.82 -1.46 9.81
CA ALA A 34 -26.19 -1.20 8.43
C ALA A 34 -27.71 -1.15 8.24
N ILE A 35 -28.47 -2.07 8.84
CA ILE A 35 -29.92 -2.05 8.84
C ILE A 35 -30.46 -0.79 9.52
N ALA A 36 -29.94 -0.42 10.70
CA ALA A 36 -30.31 0.81 11.38
C ALA A 36 -30.06 2.05 10.52
N ARG A 37 -28.92 2.11 9.89
CA ARG A 37 -28.54 3.21 8.98
C ARG A 37 -29.54 3.35 7.82
N LEU A 38 -30.04 2.25 7.26
CA LEU A 38 -31.09 2.27 6.24
C LEU A 38 -32.36 2.98 6.73
N PHE A 39 -32.85 2.60 7.91
CA PHE A 39 -34.08 3.18 8.45
C PHE A 39 -33.90 4.65 8.87
N LEU A 40 -32.77 5.00 9.49
CA LEU A 40 -32.45 6.38 9.84
C LEU A 40 -32.38 7.28 8.61
N ALA A 41 -31.72 6.82 7.55
CA ALA A 41 -31.62 7.58 6.32
C ALA A 41 -32.98 7.68 5.60
N ALA A 42 -33.79 6.61 5.61
CA ALA A 42 -35.16 6.63 5.06
C ALA A 42 -36.05 7.63 5.81
N PHE A 43 -35.96 7.67 7.12
CA PHE A 43 -36.68 8.63 7.94
C PHE A 43 -36.34 10.08 7.62
N LEU A 44 -35.03 10.40 7.59
CA LEU A 44 -34.58 11.76 7.24
C LEU A 44 -35.04 12.17 5.84
N ARG A 45 -35.03 11.24 4.92
CA ARG A 45 -35.44 11.45 3.54
C ARG A 45 -36.97 11.66 3.42
N ALA A 46 -37.76 10.88 4.15
CA ALA A 46 -39.22 11.05 4.18
C ALA A 46 -39.62 12.41 4.76
N ARG A 47 -38.90 12.90 5.77
CA ARG A 47 -39.10 14.26 6.32
C ARG A 47 -38.84 15.34 5.26
N GLU A 48 -37.76 15.22 4.51
CA GLU A 48 -37.38 16.20 3.49
C GLU A 48 -38.37 16.21 2.29
N LEU A 49 -38.81 15.04 1.82
CA LEU A 49 -39.61 14.91 0.62
C LEU A 49 -41.12 15.04 0.87
N HIS A 50 -41.56 14.56 2.05
CA HIS A 50 -43.01 14.42 2.32
C HIS A 50 -43.48 15.24 3.51
N GLY A 51 -42.56 16.00 4.17
CA GLY A 51 -42.93 16.83 5.31
C GLY A 51 -43.41 16.02 6.52
N GLU A 52 -43.04 14.75 6.62
CA GLU A 52 -43.41 13.91 7.78
C GLU A 52 -42.99 14.57 9.09
N ARG A 53 -43.89 14.68 10.06
CA ARG A 53 -43.66 15.38 11.33
C ARG A 53 -43.53 14.45 12.54
N GLY A 54 -43.66 13.13 12.37
CA GLY A 54 -43.52 12.15 13.43
C GLY A 54 -42.06 11.90 13.88
N ASP A 55 -41.89 11.25 15.00
CA ASP A 55 -40.59 10.72 15.45
C ASP A 55 -40.21 9.42 14.69
N LEU A 56 -39.00 8.92 14.94
CA LEU A 56 -38.51 7.66 14.30
C LEU A 56 -39.43 6.48 14.64
N ARG A 57 -39.98 6.43 15.85
CA ARG A 57 -40.85 5.31 16.28
C ARG A 57 -42.15 5.27 15.46
N ALA A 58 -42.78 6.44 15.28
CA ALA A 58 -43.97 6.55 14.45
C ALA A 58 -43.68 6.19 12.98
N PHE A 59 -42.54 6.64 12.45
CA PHE A 59 -42.08 6.29 11.11
C PHE A 59 -41.86 4.78 10.94
N LEU A 60 -41.20 4.12 11.89
CA LEU A 60 -40.97 2.66 11.83
C LEU A 60 -42.30 1.89 11.89
N ALA A 61 -43.26 2.36 12.69
CA ALA A 61 -44.57 1.75 12.79
C ALA A 61 -45.39 1.89 11.50
N SER A 62 -45.28 3.00 10.78
CA SER A 62 -46.05 3.25 9.56
C SER A 62 -45.37 2.72 8.29
N THR A 63 -44.07 2.96 8.16
CA THR A 63 -43.27 2.66 6.96
C THR A 63 -42.73 1.25 6.97
N GLY A 64 -42.32 0.72 8.12
CA GLY A 64 -41.75 -0.62 8.25
C GLY A 64 -42.63 -1.72 7.65
N PRO A 65 -43.93 -1.81 7.97
CA PRO A 65 -44.83 -2.81 7.38
C PRO A 65 -44.99 -2.68 5.86
N ARG A 66 -44.93 -1.46 5.30
CA ARG A 66 -44.98 -1.24 3.84
C ARG A 66 -43.74 -1.81 3.18
N LEU A 67 -42.58 -1.54 3.75
CA LEU A 67 -41.29 -2.03 3.27
C LEU A 67 -41.22 -3.57 3.32
N ALA A 68 -41.67 -4.16 4.41
CA ALA A 68 -41.72 -5.59 4.56
C ALA A 68 -42.63 -6.29 3.55
N ARG A 69 -43.70 -5.61 3.10
CA ARG A 69 -44.62 -6.11 2.04
C ARG A 69 -44.01 -6.04 0.65
N LEU A 70 -43.15 -5.04 0.40
CA LEU A 70 -42.47 -4.87 -0.87
C LEU A 70 -41.26 -5.79 -1.02
N ALA A 71 -40.72 -6.25 0.10
CA ALA A 71 -39.58 -7.14 0.10
C ALA A 71 -40.00 -8.61 -0.08
N SER A 72 -39.26 -9.35 -0.88
CA SER A 72 -39.44 -10.80 -0.99
C SER A 72 -38.81 -11.50 0.22
N TRP A 73 -39.64 -12.08 1.07
CA TRP A 73 -39.22 -12.82 2.24
C TRP A 73 -39.98 -14.17 2.39
N PRO A 74 -39.25 -15.29 2.54
CA PRO A 74 -39.86 -16.63 2.50
C PRO A 74 -41.04 -16.87 3.49
N SER A 75 -40.95 -16.24 4.67
CA SER A 75 -41.94 -16.36 5.74
C SER A 75 -42.90 -15.17 5.82
N GLY A 76 -42.96 -14.34 4.76
CA GLY A 76 -43.84 -13.19 4.64
C GLY A 76 -43.40 -11.93 5.40
N ALA A 77 -44.14 -10.85 5.18
CA ALA A 77 -43.79 -9.50 5.65
C ALA A 77 -43.68 -9.39 7.19
N ALA A 78 -44.55 -10.08 7.94
CA ALA A 78 -44.52 -10.03 9.38
C ALA A 78 -43.28 -10.71 9.98
N ALA A 79 -42.74 -11.74 9.32
CA ALA A 79 -41.50 -12.37 9.73
C ALA A 79 -40.30 -11.46 9.46
N LEU A 80 -40.22 -10.80 8.29
CA LEU A 80 -39.19 -9.83 7.99
C LEU A 80 -39.21 -8.66 8.98
N GLN A 81 -40.42 -8.20 9.36
CA GLN A 81 -40.57 -7.14 10.35
C GLN A 81 -40.00 -7.53 11.72
N ARG A 82 -40.26 -8.75 12.18
CA ARG A 82 -39.65 -9.26 13.43
C ARG A 82 -38.14 -9.28 13.37
N GLU A 83 -37.58 -9.75 12.23
CA GLU A 83 -36.13 -9.87 12.10
C GLU A 83 -35.43 -8.50 12.10
N TYR A 84 -35.92 -7.51 11.36
CA TYR A 84 -35.28 -6.18 11.41
C TYR A 84 -35.53 -5.47 12.75
N SER A 85 -36.69 -5.65 13.41
CA SER A 85 -36.94 -5.12 14.75
C SER A 85 -35.96 -5.73 15.76
N HIS A 86 -35.72 -7.06 15.69
CA HIS A 86 -34.72 -7.73 16.49
C HIS A 86 -33.31 -7.17 16.22
N ALA A 87 -32.95 -6.86 14.95
CA ALA A 87 -31.67 -6.24 14.61
C ALA A 87 -31.51 -4.84 15.26
N LEU A 88 -32.56 -4.01 15.21
CA LEU A 88 -32.55 -2.67 15.81
C LEU A 88 -32.45 -2.75 17.34
N ASP A 89 -33.19 -3.65 17.98
CA ASP A 89 -33.13 -3.88 19.43
C ASP A 89 -31.74 -4.41 19.84
N TYR A 90 -31.18 -5.35 19.08
CA TYR A 90 -29.84 -5.86 19.34
C TYR A 90 -28.77 -4.77 19.24
N LEU A 91 -28.91 -3.83 18.28
CA LEU A 91 -27.99 -2.71 18.17
C LEU A 91 -28.04 -1.78 19.38
N GLN A 92 -29.24 -1.54 19.94
CA GLN A 92 -29.45 -0.65 21.06
C GLN A 92 -28.94 -1.19 22.40
N ARG A 93 -28.78 -2.51 22.52
CA ARG A 93 -28.33 -3.16 23.76
C ARG A 93 -26.87 -2.88 24.06
N PRO A 94 -26.51 -2.58 25.31
CA PRO A 94 -25.11 -2.43 25.71
C PRO A 94 -24.33 -3.71 25.46
N SER A 95 -23.13 -3.58 24.91
CA SER A 95 -22.21 -4.70 24.73
C SER A 95 -21.68 -5.15 26.10
N GLY A 96 -21.87 -6.40 26.49
CA GLY A 96 -21.25 -6.92 27.72
C GLY A 96 -22.07 -7.90 28.55
N ARG A 97 -23.34 -8.15 28.25
CA ARG A 97 -24.08 -9.26 28.89
C ARG A 97 -23.80 -10.57 28.14
N ARG A 98 -23.06 -11.46 28.79
CA ARG A 98 -22.53 -12.71 28.22
C ARG A 98 -23.57 -13.73 27.71
N HIS A 99 -24.89 -13.49 27.86
CA HIS A 99 -25.93 -14.49 27.66
C HIS A 99 -27.07 -14.13 26.69
N ASP A 100 -27.00 -12.98 26.02
CA ASP A 100 -28.04 -12.71 25.01
C ASP A 100 -27.60 -13.29 23.64
N PRO A 101 -28.42 -14.14 23.00
CA PRO A 101 -28.11 -14.69 21.70
C PRO A 101 -28.03 -13.54 20.66
N SER A 102 -26.86 -13.35 20.09
CA SER A 102 -26.71 -12.45 18.97
C SER A 102 -27.46 -13.00 17.74
N PRO A 103 -28.18 -12.16 16.99
CA PRO A 103 -28.79 -12.62 15.74
C PRO A 103 -27.70 -13.12 14.78
N SER A 104 -27.99 -14.22 14.09
CA SER A 104 -27.03 -14.81 13.16
C SER A 104 -26.67 -13.81 12.05
N PRO A 105 -25.38 -13.59 11.72
CA PRO A 105 -24.94 -12.75 10.61
C PRO A 105 -25.64 -13.12 9.29
N GLY A 106 -25.83 -14.42 9.02
CA GLY A 106 -26.52 -14.88 7.81
C GLY A 106 -28.00 -14.47 7.76
N VAL A 107 -28.70 -14.41 8.90
CA VAL A 107 -30.07 -13.88 8.96
C VAL A 107 -30.05 -12.39 8.70
N LEU A 108 -29.20 -11.61 9.39
CA LEU A 108 -29.09 -10.17 9.22
C LEU A 108 -28.71 -9.78 7.79
N GLN A 109 -27.82 -10.54 7.16
CA GLN A 109 -27.45 -10.32 5.76
C GLN A 109 -28.65 -10.54 4.82
N ARG A 110 -29.46 -11.57 5.03
CA ARG A 110 -30.70 -11.77 4.26
C ARG A 110 -31.69 -10.64 4.49
N VAL A 111 -31.86 -10.20 5.73
CA VAL A 111 -32.71 -9.05 6.08
C VAL A 111 -32.26 -7.80 5.33
N TYR A 112 -30.97 -7.49 5.38
CA TYR A 112 -30.40 -6.35 4.69
C TYR A 112 -30.65 -6.42 3.18
N ARG A 113 -30.40 -7.57 2.55
CA ARG A 113 -30.64 -7.80 1.13
C ARG A 113 -32.14 -7.69 0.77
N ALA A 114 -33.02 -8.25 1.58
CA ALA A 114 -34.45 -8.13 1.35
C ALA A 114 -34.93 -6.66 1.41
N LEU A 115 -34.44 -5.91 2.40
CA LEU A 115 -34.75 -4.49 2.56
C LEU A 115 -34.18 -3.61 1.44
N THR A 116 -33.06 -4.00 0.84
CA THR A 116 -32.44 -3.26 -0.25
C THR A 116 -32.90 -3.68 -1.64
N GLY A 117 -33.78 -4.69 -1.73
CA GLY A 117 -34.27 -5.22 -3.01
C GLY A 117 -33.22 -5.97 -3.83
N ALA A 118 -32.09 -6.36 -3.22
CA ALA A 118 -31.09 -7.18 -3.88
C ALA A 118 -31.67 -8.59 -4.16
N PRO A 119 -31.56 -9.13 -5.41
CA PRO A 119 -32.11 -10.43 -5.73
C PRO A 119 -31.50 -11.53 -4.84
N PRO A 120 -32.25 -12.55 -4.46
CA PRO A 120 -31.72 -13.67 -3.70
C PRO A 120 -30.59 -14.34 -4.51
N THR A 121 -29.48 -14.66 -3.86
CA THR A 121 -28.36 -15.36 -4.47
C THR A 121 -28.79 -16.77 -4.88
N GLY A 122 -29.27 -16.90 -6.10
CA GLY A 122 -29.44 -18.16 -6.78
C GLY A 122 -28.18 -18.42 -7.60
N SER A 123 -27.59 -19.55 -7.44
CA SER A 123 -26.38 -20.10 -8.05
C SER A 123 -25.13 -19.19 -8.05
N ARG A 124 -23.94 -19.78 -7.84
CA ARG A 124 -22.63 -19.10 -7.91
C ARG A 124 -22.37 -18.33 -9.23
N ARG A 125 -23.13 -18.59 -10.27
CA ARG A 125 -23.03 -17.94 -11.57
C ARG A 125 -23.84 -16.65 -11.66
N GLU A 126 -25.02 -16.60 -11.01
CA GLU A 126 -25.85 -15.39 -10.95
C GLU A 126 -25.38 -14.39 -9.90
N ALA A 127 -24.71 -14.85 -8.84
CA ALA A 127 -24.01 -13.98 -7.89
C ALA A 127 -22.85 -13.19 -8.52
N ARG A 128 -22.31 -13.63 -9.66
CA ARG A 128 -21.29 -12.89 -10.42
C ARG A 128 -21.85 -11.69 -11.17
N ASP A 129 -23.13 -11.71 -11.55
CA ASP A 129 -23.79 -10.62 -12.28
C ASP A 129 -24.59 -9.67 -11.39
N SER A 130 -25.00 -10.12 -10.19
CA SER A 130 -25.55 -9.21 -9.16
C SER A 130 -24.41 -8.46 -8.50
N SER A 131 -23.92 -7.47 -9.22
CA SER A 131 -22.79 -6.68 -8.85
C SER A 131 -22.96 -6.11 -7.43
N LEU A 132 -21.98 -6.34 -6.56
CA LEU A 132 -21.73 -5.50 -5.39
C LEU A 132 -21.81 -3.99 -5.77
N SER A 133 -21.75 -3.69 -7.06
CA SER A 133 -21.94 -2.40 -7.67
C SER A 133 -23.24 -1.71 -7.28
N ALA A 134 -24.33 -2.41 -7.25
CA ALA A 134 -25.61 -1.85 -6.79
C ALA A 134 -25.59 -1.52 -5.28
N LEU A 135 -24.82 -2.26 -4.49
CA LEU A 135 -24.67 -1.97 -3.06
C LEU A 135 -23.80 -0.74 -2.76
N PHE A 136 -22.87 -0.41 -3.66
CA PHE A 136 -21.94 0.71 -3.48
C PHE A 136 -22.26 1.97 -4.30
N GLU A 137 -22.89 1.84 -5.47
CA GLU A 137 -23.22 3.00 -6.32
C GLU A 137 -24.53 3.69 -5.93
N GLN A 138 -25.48 2.94 -5.46
CA GLN A 138 -26.75 3.50 -4.99
C GLN A 138 -26.90 3.20 -3.52
N ASP A 139 -27.07 4.26 -2.73
CA ASP A 139 -27.66 4.05 -1.41
C ASP A 139 -28.92 3.21 -1.62
N PRO A 140 -29.06 2.00 -1.01
CA PRO A 140 -30.20 1.14 -1.22
C PRO A 140 -31.56 1.83 -1.05
N LEU A 141 -31.58 2.97 -0.35
CA LEU A 141 -32.75 3.80 -0.16
C LEU A 141 -33.14 4.60 -1.42
N HIS A 142 -32.30 4.72 -2.43
CA HIS A 142 -32.69 5.35 -3.68
C HIS A 142 -33.82 4.59 -4.40
N ALA A 143 -33.88 3.28 -4.25
CA ALA A 143 -34.99 2.48 -4.78
C ALA A 143 -36.36 2.86 -4.16
N TRP A 144 -36.35 3.46 -2.97
CA TRP A 144 -37.54 3.76 -2.18
C TRP A 144 -37.87 5.23 -2.11
N LEU A 145 -36.87 6.08 -2.19
CA LEU A 145 -36.99 7.51 -2.05
C LEU A 145 -36.21 8.20 -3.18
N PRO A 146 -36.88 8.54 -4.30
CA PRO A 146 -36.20 9.16 -5.44
C PRO A 146 -35.48 10.44 -5.03
N SER A 147 -34.28 10.60 -5.56
CA SER A 147 -33.45 11.77 -5.30
C SER A 147 -33.95 12.98 -6.06
N VAL A 148 -34.16 14.10 -5.41
CA VAL A 148 -34.56 15.35 -6.02
C VAL A 148 -33.45 15.93 -6.93
N GLU A 149 -32.18 15.57 -6.69
CA GLU A 149 -31.03 16.18 -7.37
C GLU A 149 -30.14 15.19 -8.12
N GLY A 150 -30.53 13.93 -8.27
CA GLY A 150 -29.69 12.91 -8.95
C GLY A 150 -28.35 12.58 -8.30
N ARG A 151 -28.01 13.18 -7.17
CA ARG A 151 -26.73 12.95 -6.48
C ARG A 151 -26.83 11.81 -5.47
N PRO A 152 -25.81 10.93 -5.37
CA PRO A 152 -25.81 9.84 -4.42
C PRO A 152 -25.86 10.37 -2.97
N PHE A 153 -26.58 9.64 -2.11
CA PHE A 153 -26.69 9.93 -0.68
C PHE A 153 -25.43 9.43 0.04
N THR A 154 -24.43 10.30 0.18
CA THR A 154 -23.17 9.94 0.79
C THR A 154 -23.29 9.85 2.32
N GLU A 155 -22.38 9.11 2.95
CA GLU A 155 -22.32 8.96 4.41
C GLU A 155 -22.13 10.30 5.13
N THR A 156 -21.35 11.20 4.55
CA THR A 156 -21.16 12.56 5.08
C THR A 156 -22.47 13.33 5.06
N ARG A 157 -23.24 13.26 3.97
CA ARG A 157 -24.57 13.90 3.89
C ARG A 157 -25.53 13.32 4.90
N PHE A 158 -25.55 11.99 5.04
CA PHE A 158 -26.37 11.32 6.04
C PHE A 158 -26.04 11.80 7.44
N THR A 159 -24.76 11.78 7.83
CA THR A 159 -24.31 12.21 9.16
C THR A 159 -24.64 13.68 9.41
N THR A 160 -24.41 14.56 8.44
CA THR A 160 -24.72 16.00 8.55
C THR A 160 -26.22 16.23 8.74
N ARG A 161 -27.07 15.51 7.99
CA ARG A 161 -28.53 15.61 8.10
C ARG A 161 -29.04 15.06 9.43
N ALA A 162 -28.47 13.95 9.89
CA ALA A 162 -28.81 13.37 11.20
C ALA A 162 -28.48 14.32 12.34
N LEU A 163 -27.30 14.93 12.32
CA LEU A 163 -26.90 15.93 13.32
C LEU A 163 -27.78 17.18 13.23
N ARG A 164 -28.08 17.67 12.03
CA ARG A 164 -28.99 18.80 11.85
C ARG A 164 -30.40 18.51 12.41
N TYR A 165 -30.90 17.30 12.15
CA TYR A 165 -32.19 16.86 12.71
C TYR A 165 -32.15 16.88 14.25
N LEU A 166 -31.19 16.22 14.86
CA LEU A 166 -31.05 16.14 16.32
C LEU A 166 -30.90 17.52 16.98
N LEU A 167 -30.21 18.46 16.34
CA LEU A 167 -29.92 19.78 16.91
C LEU A 167 -31.07 20.79 16.73
N ARG A 168 -31.96 20.58 15.76
CA ARG A 168 -32.99 21.57 15.39
C ARG A 168 -34.41 21.07 15.55
N GLU A 169 -34.70 19.85 15.14
CA GLU A 169 -36.08 19.36 14.98
C GLU A 169 -36.39 18.15 15.87
N GLY A 170 -35.41 17.31 16.13
CA GLY A 170 -35.56 16.02 16.81
C GLY A 170 -34.94 15.99 18.21
N GLN A 171 -34.90 17.10 18.90
CA GLN A 171 -34.28 17.15 20.24
C GLN A 171 -34.94 16.19 21.25
N GLU A 172 -36.23 15.92 21.08
CA GLU A 172 -37.01 15.00 21.92
C GLU A 172 -37.13 13.58 21.32
N ASP A 173 -36.62 13.35 20.06
CA ASP A 173 -36.64 12.02 19.44
C ASP A 173 -35.50 11.13 20.00
N SER A 174 -35.71 10.64 21.21
CA SER A 174 -34.77 9.77 21.89
C SER A 174 -34.51 8.46 21.10
N GLY A 175 -35.49 7.97 20.35
CA GLY A 175 -35.37 6.77 19.53
C GLY A 175 -34.37 6.97 18.39
N PHE A 176 -34.48 8.09 17.66
CA PHE A 176 -33.52 8.46 16.64
C PHE A 176 -32.12 8.70 17.22
N ALA A 177 -32.05 9.49 18.29
CA ALA A 177 -30.79 9.80 18.96
C ALA A 177 -30.04 8.53 19.37
N LEU A 178 -30.72 7.63 20.09
CA LEU A 178 -30.12 6.37 20.56
C LEU A 178 -29.61 5.51 19.39
N LEU A 179 -30.44 5.30 18.38
CA LEU A 179 -30.10 4.44 17.25
C LEU A 179 -28.96 5.04 16.40
N PHE A 180 -28.97 6.36 16.18
CA PHE A 180 -27.92 7.06 15.47
C PHE A 180 -26.58 6.98 16.19
N TRP A 181 -26.57 7.22 17.52
CA TRP A 181 -25.33 7.12 18.30
C TRP A 181 -24.80 5.70 18.40
N GLN A 182 -25.66 4.69 18.49
CA GLN A 182 -25.22 3.30 18.45
C GLN A 182 -24.64 2.95 17.07
N TYR A 183 -25.26 3.41 16.00
CA TYR A 183 -24.70 3.27 14.66
C TYR A 183 -23.30 3.92 14.57
N GLN A 184 -23.15 5.17 15.01
CA GLN A 184 -21.86 5.86 15.01
C GLN A 184 -20.83 5.12 15.89
N ARG A 185 -21.23 4.64 17.06
CA ARG A 185 -20.33 3.87 17.92
C ARG A 185 -19.81 2.60 17.25
N VAL A 186 -20.68 1.83 16.63
CA VAL A 186 -20.29 0.60 15.90
C VAL A 186 -19.38 0.98 14.74
N ARG A 187 -19.68 2.02 14.00
CA ARG A 187 -18.87 2.53 12.92
C ARG A 187 -17.48 2.94 13.40
N CYS A 188 -17.38 3.73 14.48
CA CYS A 188 -16.09 4.13 15.04
C CYS A 188 -15.28 2.94 15.55
N GLN A 189 -15.92 1.98 16.22
CA GLN A 189 -15.22 0.79 16.69
C GLN A 189 -14.78 -0.13 15.54
N ALA A 190 -15.60 -0.23 14.49
CA ALA A 190 -15.20 -0.94 13.27
C ALA A 190 -14.03 -0.22 12.59
N HIS A 191 -14.10 1.09 12.49
CA HIS A 191 -13.03 1.91 11.93
C HIS A 191 -11.72 1.74 12.71
N ALA A 192 -11.76 1.89 14.04
CA ALA A 192 -10.59 1.68 14.88
C ALA A 192 -10.03 0.25 14.79
N PHE A 193 -10.88 -0.76 14.58
CA PHE A 193 -10.43 -2.13 14.38
C PHE A 193 -9.82 -2.37 13.00
N LEU A 194 -10.33 -1.68 11.97
CA LEU A 194 -9.92 -1.84 10.56
C LEU A 194 -8.71 -0.98 10.19
N ILE A 195 -8.52 0.13 10.90
CA ILE A 195 -7.53 1.14 10.59
C ILE A 195 -6.43 1.10 11.63
N GLU A 196 -5.21 1.30 11.18
CA GLU A 196 -4.06 1.41 12.06
C GLU A 196 -4.22 2.62 13.00
N GLU A 197 -4.07 2.39 14.31
CA GLU A 197 -4.18 3.46 15.29
C GLU A 197 -2.87 4.27 15.38
N PRO A 198 -2.95 5.61 15.55
CA PRO A 198 -1.79 6.43 15.86
C PRO A 198 -1.07 5.89 17.11
N GLY A 199 0.23 5.67 16.99
CA GLY A 199 1.06 5.16 18.09
C GLY A 199 1.44 3.67 17.98
N THR A 200 0.94 2.96 16.98
CA THR A 200 1.48 1.67 16.56
C THR A 200 2.42 1.93 15.37
N ALA A 201 3.66 2.26 15.63
CA ALA A 201 4.60 2.60 14.56
C ALA A 201 5.13 1.34 13.86
N GLY A 202 5.28 1.43 12.53
CA GLY A 202 5.97 0.46 11.69
C GLY A 202 5.09 -0.46 10.85
N LEU A 203 5.65 -0.89 9.74
CA LEU A 203 4.98 -1.74 8.74
C LEU A 203 4.63 -3.14 9.25
N ASP A 204 5.28 -3.65 10.29
CA ASP A 204 4.92 -4.92 10.91
C ASP A 204 3.50 -4.88 11.48
N TRP A 205 3.09 -3.76 12.08
CA TRP A 205 1.72 -3.56 12.56
C TRP A 205 0.72 -3.45 11.43
N PHE A 206 1.08 -2.76 10.36
CA PHE A 206 0.26 -2.69 9.15
C PHE A 206 -0.04 -4.09 8.61
N GLN A 207 0.96 -4.97 8.48
CA GLN A 207 0.75 -6.34 8.02
C GLN A 207 -0.20 -7.13 8.90
N VAL A 208 -0.11 -6.94 10.20
CA VAL A 208 -0.98 -7.59 11.16
C VAL A 208 -2.42 -7.10 11.02
N HIS A 209 -2.63 -5.79 10.91
CA HIS A 209 -3.95 -5.20 10.66
C HIS A 209 -4.52 -5.67 9.33
N PHE A 210 -3.72 -5.65 8.29
CA PHE A 210 -4.09 -6.11 6.96
C PHE A 210 -4.58 -7.56 6.98
N ASN A 211 -3.90 -8.44 7.67
CA ASN A 211 -4.28 -9.86 7.78
C ASN A 211 -5.57 -10.10 8.59
N ARG A 212 -5.87 -9.25 9.58
CA ARG A 212 -7.16 -9.31 10.30
C ARG A 212 -8.36 -9.10 9.39
N LEU A 213 -8.19 -8.31 8.34
CA LEU A 213 -9.25 -7.99 7.39
C LEU A 213 -9.54 -9.11 6.40
N SER A 214 -8.71 -10.13 6.30
CA SER A 214 -8.84 -11.20 5.31
C SER A 214 -10.22 -11.88 5.33
N ALA A 215 -10.78 -12.12 6.52
CA ALA A 215 -12.13 -12.69 6.67
C ALA A 215 -13.25 -11.77 6.14
N LEU A 216 -13.04 -10.44 6.13
CA LEU A 216 -13.99 -9.46 5.63
C LEU A 216 -13.74 -9.13 4.15
N ARG A 217 -12.54 -9.39 3.66
CA ARG A 217 -12.15 -9.11 2.27
C ARG A 217 -12.61 -10.15 1.27
N GLY A 218 -12.77 -11.42 1.67
CA GLY A 218 -13.02 -12.50 0.73
C GLY A 218 -14.08 -12.17 -0.34
N PRO A 219 -15.24 -11.59 0.00
CA PRO A 219 -16.22 -11.14 -0.98
C PRO A 219 -15.82 -9.91 -1.79
N LEU A 220 -14.88 -9.09 -1.29
CA LEU A 220 -14.42 -7.87 -1.95
C LEU A 220 -13.27 -8.14 -2.91
N GLU A 221 -12.47 -9.18 -2.67
CA GLU A 221 -11.32 -9.52 -3.52
C GLU A 221 -11.73 -9.96 -4.93
N GLU A 222 -12.89 -10.61 -5.06
CA GLU A 222 -13.44 -10.98 -6.37
C GLU A 222 -13.80 -9.77 -7.24
N HIS A 223 -13.95 -8.58 -6.64
CA HIS A 223 -14.37 -7.34 -7.30
C HIS A 223 -13.45 -6.15 -7.01
N LEU A 224 -12.19 -6.40 -6.68
CA LEU A 224 -11.24 -5.36 -6.30
C LEU A 224 -11.13 -4.23 -7.32
N ALA A 225 -11.03 -4.54 -8.60
CA ALA A 225 -10.92 -3.54 -9.66
C ALA A 225 -12.15 -2.65 -9.73
N GLU A 226 -13.35 -3.23 -9.65
CA GLU A 226 -14.62 -2.51 -9.66
C GLU A 226 -14.77 -1.66 -8.40
N SER A 227 -14.41 -2.21 -7.24
CA SER A 227 -14.43 -1.51 -5.96
C SER A 227 -13.46 -0.32 -5.94
N ALA A 228 -12.24 -0.51 -6.42
CA ALA A 228 -11.24 0.55 -6.51
C ALA A 228 -11.68 1.69 -7.42
N LEU A 229 -12.17 1.37 -8.62
CA LEU A 229 -12.70 2.36 -9.57
C LEU A 229 -13.87 3.15 -8.99
N ARG A 230 -14.70 2.56 -8.14
CA ARG A 230 -15.83 3.22 -7.48
C ARG A 230 -15.44 4.02 -6.27
N HIS A 231 -14.54 3.50 -5.45
CA HIS A 231 -14.07 4.18 -4.24
C HIS A 231 -13.40 5.51 -4.59
N THR A 232 -12.55 5.51 -5.61
CA THR A 232 -11.82 6.70 -6.07
C THR A 232 -12.70 7.77 -6.70
N ARG A 233 -13.94 7.42 -7.13
CA ARG A 233 -14.87 8.35 -7.76
C ARG A 233 -15.72 9.17 -6.81
N ARG A 234 -15.69 8.93 -5.52
CA ARG A 234 -16.55 9.64 -4.57
C ARG A 234 -16.24 11.13 -4.53
N GLY A 235 -16.82 11.87 -5.47
CA GLY A 235 -16.79 13.34 -5.50
C GLY A 235 -15.60 13.98 -6.22
N MET A 236 -14.80 13.20 -6.96
CA MET A 236 -13.66 13.70 -7.73
C MET A 236 -13.69 13.22 -9.18
N HIS A 237 -13.26 14.08 -10.08
CA HIS A 237 -12.87 13.66 -11.43
C HIS A 237 -11.44 13.12 -11.36
N LEU A 238 -11.29 11.80 -11.45
CA LEU A 238 -10.01 11.14 -11.46
C LEU A 238 -9.52 10.98 -12.91
N GLY A 239 -8.37 11.56 -13.24
CA GLY A 239 -7.79 11.45 -14.58
C GLY A 239 -7.05 10.13 -14.80
N SER A 240 -6.41 9.60 -13.74
CA SER A 240 -5.59 8.39 -13.79
C SER A 240 -5.73 7.58 -12.50
N LEU A 241 -5.72 6.25 -12.61
CA LEU A 241 -5.76 5.32 -11.49
C LEU A 241 -4.79 4.16 -11.71
N GLU A 242 -3.86 4.00 -10.81
CA GLU A 242 -2.95 2.88 -10.75
C GLU A 242 -3.30 1.98 -9.59
N MET A 243 -3.73 0.75 -9.88
CA MET A 243 -4.08 -0.23 -8.87
C MET A 243 -2.91 -1.17 -8.63
N ARG A 244 -2.56 -1.39 -7.37
CA ARG A 244 -1.53 -2.34 -6.97
C ARG A 244 -2.16 -3.67 -6.62
N ALA A 245 -1.59 -4.76 -7.14
CA ALA A 245 -2.03 -6.11 -6.84
C ALA A 245 -0.83 -7.06 -6.77
N THR A 246 -0.91 -8.07 -5.91
CA THR A 246 0.07 -9.14 -5.90
C THR A 246 -0.08 -10.00 -7.14
N PRO A 247 1.00 -10.25 -7.90
CA PRO A 247 0.93 -11.11 -9.07
C PRO A 247 0.69 -12.57 -8.67
N GLU A 248 -0.17 -13.24 -9.41
CA GLU A 248 -0.38 -14.67 -9.24
C GLU A 248 0.81 -15.48 -9.80
N PRO A 249 1.05 -16.71 -9.33
CA PRO A 249 2.20 -17.51 -9.72
C PRO A 249 2.07 -18.20 -11.09
N ASP A 250 0.94 -18.03 -11.80
CA ASP A 250 0.70 -18.56 -13.12
C ASP A 250 0.27 -17.48 -14.12
N TRP A 251 0.63 -17.64 -15.38
CA TRP A 251 0.42 -16.63 -16.40
C TRP A 251 -1.04 -16.46 -16.83
N VAL A 252 -1.88 -17.49 -16.67
CA VAL A 252 -3.31 -17.42 -16.98
C VAL A 252 -4.01 -16.51 -15.98
N SER A 253 -3.70 -16.67 -14.70
CA SER A 253 -4.21 -15.80 -13.64
C SER A 253 -3.72 -14.35 -13.79
N ILE A 254 -2.46 -14.13 -14.19
CA ILE A 254 -1.95 -12.78 -14.54
C ILE A 254 -2.78 -12.14 -15.64
N ARG A 255 -3.04 -12.89 -16.72
CA ARG A 255 -3.90 -12.43 -17.81
C ARG A 255 -5.29 -12.09 -17.32
N ASP A 256 -5.87 -12.93 -16.47
CA ASP A 256 -7.23 -12.75 -15.98
C ASP A 256 -7.34 -11.58 -14.98
N GLN A 257 -6.30 -11.33 -14.17
CA GLN A 257 -6.22 -10.09 -13.36
C GLN A 257 -6.27 -8.83 -14.25
N ALA A 258 -5.49 -8.80 -15.33
CA ALA A 258 -5.51 -7.66 -16.26
C ALA A 258 -6.85 -7.52 -17.01
N ARG A 259 -7.48 -8.62 -17.38
CA ARG A 259 -8.80 -8.65 -18.01
C ARG A 259 -9.91 -8.18 -17.08
N ASN A 260 -9.87 -8.57 -15.80
CA ASN A 260 -10.82 -8.10 -14.79
C ASN A 260 -10.77 -6.57 -14.66
N LEU A 261 -9.56 -5.98 -14.66
CA LEU A 261 -9.44 -4.52 -14.69
C LEU A 261 -10.05 -3.92 -15.95
N ALA A 262 -9.74 -4.49 -17.12
CA ALA A 262 -10.30 -3.99 -18.39
C ALA A 262 -11.84 -4.09 -18.43
N GLN A 263 -12.43 -5.17 -17.90
CA GLN A 263 -13.88 -5.34 -17.79
C GLN A 263 -14.51 -4.31 -16.86
N ALA A 264 -13.95 -4.15 -15.65
CA ALA A 264 -14.42 -3.16 -14.68
C ALA A 264 -14.35 -1.74 -15.26
N HIS A 265 -13.29 -1.43 -15.97
CA HIS A 265 -13.10 -0.15 -16.63
C HIS A 265 -14.09 0.08 -17.77
N MET A 266 -14.41 -0.95 -18.57
CA MET A 266 -15.42 -0.84 -19.63
C MET A 266 -16.84 -0.63 -19.09
N ALA A 267 -17.16 -1.24 -17.95
CA ALA A 267 -18.46 -1.08 -17.28
C ALA A 267 -18.62 0.28 -16.60
N ALA A 268 -17.54 1.01 -16.43
CA ALA A 268 -17.52 2.26 -15.71
C ALA A 268 -18.07 3.42 -16.56
N PRO A 269 -18.96 4.30 -16.03
CA PRO A 269 -19.49 5.47 -16.76
C PRO A 269 -18.42 6.50 -17.08
N GLU A 270 -17.49 6.74 -16.15
CA GLU A 270 -16.30 7.55 -16.36
C GLU A 270 -15.08 6.63 -16.48
N ARG A 271 -14.15 6.96 -17.34
CA ARG A 271 -13.00 6.12 -17.65
C ARG A 271 -11.71 6.89 -17.43
N PRO A 272 -11.17 6.90 -16.19
CA PRO A 272 -9.83 7.39 -15.97
C PRO A 272 -8.84 6.49 -16.71
N GLU A 273 -7.70 7.01 -17.10
CA GLU A 273 -6.60 6.11 -17.49
C GLU A 273 -6.34 5.11 -16.34
N SER A 274 -6.28 3.82 -16.65
CA SER A 274 -6.17 2.80 -15.61
C SER A 274 -5.02 1.84 -15.88
N ALA A 275 -4.30 1.50 -14.82
CA ALA A 275 -3.18 0.58 -14.87
C ALA A 275 -3.19 -0.40 -13.70
N LEU A 276 -2.60 -1.56 -13.94
CA LEU A 276 -2.24 -2.55 -12.94
C LEU A 276 -0.74 -2.48 -12.69
N ILE A 277 -0.35 -2.32 -11.43
CA ILE A 277 1.02 -2.36 -10.96
C ILE A 277 1.17 -3.61 -10.11
N PHE A 278 2.02 -4.53 -10.53
CA PHE A 278 2.28 -5.74 -9.75
C PHE A 278 3.29 -5.48 -8.66
N HIS A 279 2.93 -5.74 -7.41
CA HIS A 279 3.80 -5.58 -6.27
C HIS A 279 4.27 -6.92 -5.68
N PHE A 280 5.58 -7.05 -5.49
CA PHE A 280 6.18 -8.15 -4.75
C PHE A 280 6.24 -7.79 -3.28
N ILE A 281 5.61 -8.61 -2.43
CA ILE A 281 5.54 -8.36 -1.00
C ILE A 281 6.85 -8.77 -0.33
N LYS A 282 7.48 -7.83 0.38
CA LYS A 282 8.61 -8.08 1.28
C LYS A 282 8.13 -8.87 2.49
N GLU A 283 8.87 -9.89 2.86
CA GLU A 283 8.56 -10.74 4.00
C GLU A 283 9.84 -11.00 4.78
N ARG A 284 9.73 -11.19 6.09
CA ARG A 284 10.87 -11.63 6.88
C ARG A 284 11.33 -13.01 6.44
N GLU A 285 12.63 -13.21 6.42
CA GLU A 285 13.21 -14.54 6.20
C GLU A 285 12.68 -15.48 7.28
N LEU A 286 12.01 -16.56 6.89
CA LEU A 286 11.35 -17.52 7.80
C LEU A 286 12.32 -18.26 8.74
N SER A 287 13.60 -18.02 8.62
CA SER A 287 14.65 -18.47 9.51
C SER A 287 14.47 -18.08 10.99
N GLN A 288 13.57 -17.17 11.30
CA GLN A 288 13.33 -16.71 12.68
C GLN A 288 12.34 -17.58 13.49
N GLY A 289 11.62 -18.49 12.86
CA GLY A 289 10.67 -19.36 13.55
C GLY A 289 11.08 -20.82 13.51
N ARG A 290 11.40 -21.43 14.64
CA ARG A 290 11.56 -22.88 14.84
C ARG A 290 12.47 -23.58 13.81
N GLY A 291 13.76 -23.34 13.86
CA GLY A 291 14.77 -24.10 13.12
C GLY A 291 15.09 -23.59 11.72
N GLY A 292 14.68 -22.39 11.35
CA GLY A 292 14.92 -21.81 10.03
C GLY A 292 16.40 -21.66 9.67
N HIS A 293 17.28 -21.33 10.65
CA HIS A 293 18.73 -21.29 10.41
C HIS A 293 19.35 -22.67 10.17
N ALA A 294 18.76 -23.73 10.71
CA ALA A 294 19.19 -25.08 10.39
C ALA A 294 18.91 -25.47 8.93
N ARG A 295 17.93 -24.83 8.30
CA ARG A 295 17.57 -25.10 6.90
C ARG A 295 18.54 -24.49 5.89
N LEU A 296 19.31 -23.45 6.23
CA LEU A 296 20.36 -22.92 5.35
C LEU A 296 21.43 -23.98 5.05
N HIS A 297 21.56 -25.02 5.88
CA HIS A 297 22.61 -26.03 5.76
C HIS A 297 22.15 -27.48 5.73
N ALA A 298 20.89 -27.82 5.96
CA ALA A 298 20.58 -29.14 6.48
C ALA A 298 19.54 -29.96 5.74
N ASP A 299 18.95 -29.50 4.65
CA ASP A 299 17.99 -30.35 3.96
C ASP A 299 18.49 -30.87 2.62
N PRO A 300 19.01 -32.14 2.60
CA PRO A 300 19.37 -32.80 1.34
C PRO A 300 18.15 -33.08 0.43
N SER A 301 16.91 -32.86 0.92
CA SER A 301 15.68 -33.10 0.15
C SER A 301 15.38 -32.02 -0.89
N GLY A 302 16.19 -30.95 -0.98
CA GLY A 302 16.07 -29.94 -2.03
C GLY A 302 14.94 -28.92 -1.85
N ASN A 303 14.26 -28.89 -0.71
CA ASN A 303 13.18 -27.94 -0.44
C ASN A 303 13.65 -26.58 0.08
N SER A 304 14.89 -26.47 0.52
CA SER A 304 15.55 -25.20 0.87
C SER A 304 16.66 -24.95 -0.13
N SER A 305 16.70 -23.74 -0.68
CA SER A 305 17.69 -23.39 -1.73
C SER A 305 19.13 -23.31 -1.20
N GLY A 306 19.35 -23.45 0.11
CA GLY A 306 20.65 -23.23 0.75
C GLY A 306 21.11 -21.78 0.78
N PHE A 307 20.30 -20.83 0.30
CA PHE A 307 20.62 -19.41 0.18
C PHE A 307 19.74 -18.58 1.12
N ARG A 308 20.26 -17.47 1.57
CA ARG A 308 19.49 -16.44 2.26
C ARG A 308 18.36 -15.96 1.35
N PHE A 309 17.15 -15.83 1.92
CA PHE A 309 15.93 -15.48 1.19
C PHE A 309 15.58 -16.44 0.03
N GLY A 310 16.15 -17.64 0.02
CA GLY A 310 16.00 -18.57 -1.11
C GLY A 310 14.55 -18.95 -1.37
N ASP A 311 13.81 -19.34 -0.34
CA ASP A 311 12.40 -19.72 -0.47
C ASP A 311 11.53 -18.54 -0.91
N TRP A 312 11.76 -17.36 -0.33
CA TRP A 312 11.11 -16.13 -0.75
C TRP A 312 11.41 -15.82 -2.21
N PHE A 313 12.67 -15.86 -2.58
CA PHE A 313 13.11 -15.59 -3.96
C PHE A 313 12.50 -16.56 -4.97
N LEU A 314 12.48 -17.86 -4.67
CA LEU A 314 11.89 -18.87 -5.56
C LEU A 314 10.37 -18.66 -5.72
N GLY A 315 9.68 -18.31 -4.65
CA GLY A 315 8.26 -17.94 -4.71
C GLY A 315 8.02 -16.74 -5.63
N ARG A 316 8.77 -15.66 -5.45
CA ARG A 316 8.66 -14.43 -6.26
C ARG A 316 9.19 -14.62 -7.69
N ARG A 317 10.18 -15.49 -7.90
CA ARG A 317 10.64 -15.87 -9.25
C ARG A 317 9.52 -16.54 -10.05
N ARG A 318 8.69 -17.39 -9.45
CA ARG A 318 7.51 -17.96 -10.13
C ARG A 318 6.54 -16.86 -10.56
N GLN A 319 6.26 -15.89 -9.71
CA GLN A 319 5.43 -14.73 -10.04
C GLN A 319 6.05 -13.90 -11.18
N ALA A 320 7.34 -13.61 -11.10
CA ALA A 320 8.07 -12.88 -12.15
C ALA A 320 8.04 -13.63 -13.49
N LEU A 321 8.21 -14.96 -13.46
CA LEU A 321 8.12 -15.79 -14.65
C LEU A 321 6.69 -15.80 -15.22
N ALA A 322 5.66 -15.86 -14.38
CA ALA A 322 4.26 -15.79 -14.81
C ALA A 322 3.96 -14.46 -15.55
N ILE A 323 4.43 -13.31 -15.02
CA ILE A 323 4.29 -12.02 -15.70
C ILE A 323 5.02 -12.05 -17.06
N ARG A 324 6.26 -12.52 -17.09
CA ARG A 324 7.05 -12.61 -18.34
C ARG A 324 6.35 -13.49 -19.38
N THR A 325 5.86 -14.65 -18.97
CA THR A 325 5.13 -15.58 -19.86
C THR A 325 3.83 -14.95 -20.35
N ALA A 326 3.06 -14.29 -19.48
CA ALA A 326 1.86 -13.58 -19.87
C ALA A 326 2.14 -12.50 -20.94
N LEU A 327 3.17 -11.67 -20.72
CA LEU A 327 3.57 -10.63 -21.67
C LEU A 327 4.16 -11.19 -22.99
N THR A 328 4.67 -12.41 -22.97
CA THR A 328 5.14 -13.08 -24.20
C THR A 328 3.99 -13.61 -25.02
N HIS A 329 3.00 -14.26 -24.37
CA HIS A 329 1.84 -14.83 -25.05
C HIS A 329 0.77 -13.79 -25.41
N HIS A 330 0.69 -12.73 -24.62
CA HIS A 330 -0.30 -11.67 -24.71
C HIS A 330 0.38 -10.29 -24.60
N PRO A 331 1.11 -9.85 -25.63
CA PRO A 331 1.82 -8.56 -25.62
C PRO A 331 0.91 -7.37 -25.31
N GLU A 332 -0.36 -7.42 -25.74
CA GLU A 332 -1.38 -6.39 -25.51
C GLU A 332 -1.64 -6.13 -24.02
N LEU A 333 -1.35 -7.08 -23.13
CA LEU A 333 -1.47 -6.89 -21.68
C LEU A 333 -0.60 -5.73 -21.17
N LEU A 334 0.47 -5.40 -21.92
CA LEU A 334 1.35 -4.28 -21.57
C LEU A 334 0.63 -2.91 -21.60
N LEU A 335 -0.53 -2.83 -22.24
CA LEU A 335 -1.36 -1.62 -22.24
C LEU A 335 -2.08 -1.38 -20.91
N VAL A 336 -2.24 -2.43 -20.11
CA VAL A 336 -2.93 -2.39 -18.81
C VAL A 336 -1.97 -2.70 -17.67
N ILE A 337 -1.06 -3.67 -17.82
CA ILE A 337 0.01 -3.94 -16.88
C ILE A 337 1.11 -2.91 -17.15
N ARG A 338 1.31 -1.94 -16.23
CA ARG A 338 2.15 -0.79 -16.51
C ARG A 338 3.37 -0.64 -15.61
N GLY A 339 3.40 -1.35 -14.50
CA GLY A 339 4.53 -1.22 -13.59
C GLY A 339 4.73 -2.40 -12.67
N LEU A 340 5.88 -2.35 -11.99
CA LEU A 340 6.27 -3.26 -10.93
C LEU A 340 6.58 -2.45 -9.68
N ASP A 341 6.30 -3.04 -8.53
CA ASP A 341 6.55 -2.47 -7.21
C ASP A 341 7.14 -3.53 -6.28
N VAL A 342 7.77 -3.07 -5.21
CA VAL A 342 8.18 -3.91 -4.08
C VAL A 342 7.74 -3.21 -2.81
N ALA A 343 6.77 -3.78 -2.12
CA ALA A 343 6.08 -3.14 -1.00
C ALA A 343 6.16 -3.96 0.29
N SER A 344 5.58 -3.41 1.38
CA SER A 344 5.50 -4.01 2.70
C SER A 344 6.80 -3.89 3.49
N ALA A 345 6.99 -4.63 4.59
CA ALA A 345 8.04 -4.48 5.59
C ALA A 345 9.44 -4.22 4.99
N GLU A 346 9.83 -2.96 4.93
CA GLU A 346 11.07 -2.56 4.25
C GLU A 346 12.31 -3.19 4.89
N LEU A 347 12.32 -3.29 6.21
CA LEU A 347 13.43 -3.85 6.97
C LEU A 347 13.55 -5.38 6.87
N ALA A 348 12.54 -6.03 6.28
CA ALA A 348 12.48 -7.49 6.23
C ALA A 348 13.27 -8.09 5.05
N THR A 349 13.27 -7.44 3.88
CA THR A 349 13.90 -7.96 2.66
C THR A 349 14.83 -6.90 2.04
N PRO A 350 16.14 -7.15 1.98
CA PRO A 350 17.09 -6.22 1.39
C PRO A 350 16.88 -6.01 -0.12
N THR A 351 17.34 -4.86 -0.62
CA THR A 351 17.23 -4.48 -2.04
C THR A 351 17.89 -5.48 -3.00
N TRP A 352 19.04 -6.04 -2.61
CA TRP A 352 19.78 -7.01 -3.43
C TRP A 352 19.01 -8.33 -3.68
N VAL A 353 17.99 -8.65 -2.87
CA VAL A 353 17.15 -9.83 -3.07
C VAL A 353 16.11 -9.59 -4.18
N THR A 354 15.55 -8.38 -4.23
CA THR A 354 14.40 -8.05 -5.09
C THR A 354 14.79 -7.51 -6.46
N VAL A 355 15.87 -6.73 -6.53
CA VAL A 355 16.35 -6.08 -7.77
C VAL A 355 16.50 -7.04 -8.94
N PRO A 356 17.11 -8.24 -8.79
CA PRO A 356 17.27 -9.17 -9.92
C PRO A 356 15.95 -9.65 -10.53
N LEU A 357 14.90 -9.79 -9.71
CA LEU A 357 13.57 -10.20 -10.19
C LEU A 357 12.94 -9.10 -11.04
N LEU A 358 12.97 -7.86 -10.56
CA LEU A 358 12.43 -6.72 -11.29
C LEU A 358 13.16 -6.51 -12.63
N GLN A 359 14.48 -6.64 -12.64
CA GLN A 359 15.29 -6.49 -13.85
C GLN A 359 14.92 -7.53 -14.93
N GLN A 360 14.66 -8.78 -14.53
CA GLN A 360 14.23 -9.82 -15.47
C GLN A 360 12.88 -9.50 -16.12
N VAL A 361 11.89 -9.06 -15.34
CA VAL A 361 10.56 -8.71 -15.85
C VAL A 361 10.63 -7.46 -16.73
N ARG A 362 11.37 -6.42 -16.29
CA ARG A 362 11.54 -5.19 -17.05
C ARG A 362 12.20 -5.44 -18.42
N ARG A 363 13.25 -6.28 -18.47
CA ARG A 363 13.91 -6.67 -19.72
C ARG A 363 12.91 -7.33 -20.70
N GLN A 364 12.07 -8.24 -20.21
CA GLN A 364 11.02 -8.86 -21.04
C GLN A 364 10.03 -7.82 -21.54
N SER A 365 9.57 -6.91 -20.66
CA SER A 365 8.60 -5.88 -21.05
C SER A 365 9.15 -4.92 -22.11
N ARG A 366 10.45 -4.63 -22.09
CA ARG A 366 11.14 -3.83 -23.11
C ARG A 366 11.07 -4.50 -24.48
N THR A 367 11.31 -5.81 -24.55
CA THR A 367 11.17 -6.61 -25.78
C THR A 367 9.73 -6.57 -26.28
N THR A 368 8.76 -6.80 -25.37
CA THR A 368 7.33 -6.75 -25.67
C THR A 368 6.90 -5.38 -26.20
N ALA A 369 7.31 -4.29 -25.52
CA ALA A 369 7.01 -2.93 -25.96
C ALA A 369 7.57 -2.61 -27.36
N SER A 370 8.80 -3.06 -27.64
CA SER A 370 9.41 -2.90 -28.95
C SER A 370 8.66 -3.66 -30.03
N HIS A 371 8.11 -4.82 -29.71
CA HIS A 371 7.26 -5.60 -30.61
C HIS A 371 5.92 -4.89 -30.88
N LEU A 372 5.23 -4.42 -29.82
CA LEU A 372 3.96 -3.70 -29.94
C LEU A 372 4.10 -2.40 -30.74
N ARG A 373 5.15 -1.63 -30.52
CA ARG A 373 5.38 -0.39 -31.29
C ARG A 373 5.53 -0.63 -32.79
N ARG A 374 6.04 -1.78 -33.19
CA ARG A 374 6.11 -2.17 -34.61
C ARG A 374 4.75 -2.57 -35.17
N LEU A 375 3.93 -3.28 -34.39
CA LEU A 375 2.64 -3.77 -34.82
C LEU A 375 1.52 -2.71 -34.73
N ALA A 376 1.54 -1.90 -33.69
CA ALA A 376 0.51 -0.94 -33.37
C ALA A 376 1.12 0.36 -32.78
N PRO A 377 1.81 1.19 -33.60
CA PRO A 377 2.48 2.41 -33.14
C PRO A 377 1.57 3.36 -32.39
N GLN A 378 0.29 3.40 -32.77
CA GLN A 378 -0.75 4.25 -32.18
C GLN A 378 -1.07 3.90 -30.72
N TRP A 379 -0.56 2.83 -30.16
CA TRP A 379 -0.77 2.45 -28.76
C TRP A 379 0.30 3.03 -27.83
N GLU A 380 1.38 3.61 -28.40
CA GLU A 380 2.48 4.24 -27.64
C GLU A 380 3.02 3.35 -26.51
N ALA A 381 3.03 2.04 -26.72
CA ALA A 381 3.41 1.08 -25.70
C ALA A 381 4.87 1.30 -25.24
N THR A 382 5.07 1.49 -23.95
CA THR A 382 6.38 1.59 -23.29
C THR A 382 6.64 0.36 -22.43
N GLU A 383 7.89 0.14 -22.05
CA GLU A 383 8.25 -0.89 -21.06
C GLU A 383 7.56 -0.65 -19.72
N LEU A 384 7.59 -1.63 -18.84
CA LEU A 384 7.10 -1.47 -17.47
C LEU A 384 7.98 -0.48 -16.70
N HIS A 385 7.34 0.43 -16.01
CA HIS A 385 8.00 1.31 -15.06
C HIS A 385 8.17 0.62 -13.70
N ILE A 386 9.04 1.18 -12.88
CA ILE A 386 9.26 0.70 -11.52
C ILE A 386 8.83 1.79 -10.54
N THR A 387 8.05 1.39 -9.55
CA THR A 387 7.94 2.10 -8.29
C THR A 387 8.46 1.18 -7.19
N TYR A 388 9.13 1.70 -6.19
CA TYR A 388 9.77 0.86 -5.18
C TYR A 388 9.68 1.54 -3.82
N HIS A 389 9.08 0.85 -2.84
CA HIS A 389 9.03 1.34 -1.46
C HIS A 389 10.42 1.29 -0.82
N ALA A 390 11.03 2.45 -0.66
CA ALA A 390 12.35 2.61 -0.09
C ALA A 390 12.46 3.92 0.73
N GLY A 391 13.15 3.83 1.86
CA GLY A 391 13.28 4.94 2.80
C GLY A 391 11.97 5.28 3.50
N GLU A 392 11.02 4.38 3.54
CA GLU A 392 9.76 4.48 4.29
C GLU A 392 9.99 4.11 5.76
N GLU A 393 10.64 2.98 5.99
CA GLU A 393 10.98 2.49 7.30
C GLU A 393 12.50 2.35 7.42
N PHE A 394 13.07 2.96 8.43
CA PHE A 394 14.51 2.91 8.69
C PHE A 394 14.80 3.05 10.19
N ARG A 395 15.82 2.35 10.68
CA ARG A 395 16.27 2.47 12.06
C ARG A 395 17.15 3.69 12.24
N ARG A 396 17.89 4.04 11.18
CA ARG A 396 18.78 5.18 11.09
C ARG A 396 18.63 5.86 9.73
N LEU A 397 18.79 7.18 9.71
CA LEU A 397 18.64 7.95 8.49
C LEU A 397 19.55 7.44 7.36
N VAL A 398 20.80 7.10 7.69
CA VAL A 398 21.77 6.56 6.73
C VAL A 398 21.27 5.25 6.10
N GLU A 399 20.63 4.36 6.86
CA GLU A 399 20.06 3.12 6.35
C GLU A 399 18.98 3.41 5.27
N GLY A 400 18.07 4.35 5.54
CA GLY A 400 17.03 4.71 4.56
C GLY A 400 17.62 5.34 3.30
N LEU A 401 18.60 6.25 3.45
CA LEU A 401 19.28 6.87 2.31
C LEU A 401 20.08 5.85 1.48
N ARG A 402 20.77 4.93 2.12
CA ARG A 402 21.49 3.84 1.47
C ARG A 402 20.56 2.98 0.63
N ARG A 403 19.42 2.56 1.18
CA ARG A 403 18.44 1.71 0.49
C ARG A 403 17.86 2.40 -0.75
N ILE A 404 17.58 3.70 -0.67
CA ILE A 404 17.16 4.49 -1.85
C ILE A 404 18.29 4.52 -2.90
N HIS A 405 19.53 4.78 -2.46
CA HIS A 405 20.68 4.86 -3.38
C HIS A 405 20.96 3.51 -4.06
N GLU A 406 20.86 2.41 -3.36
CA GLU A 406 21.08 1.06 -3.92
C GLU A 406 20.20 0.76 -5.13
N LEU A 407 18.98 1.29 -5.17
CA LEU A 407 18.08 1.14 -6.32
C LEU A 407 18.57 1.93 -7.55
N ILE A 408 19.20 3.07 -7.33
CA ILE A 408 19.79 3.88 -8.41
C ILE A 408 21.11 3.25 -8.87
N GLU A 409 21.97 2.86 -7.92
CA GLU A 409 23.27 2.23 -8.17
C GLU A 409 23.15 0.91 -8.94
N SER A 410 22.13 0.11 -8.62
CA SER A 410 21.83 -1.15 -9.34
C SER A 410 21.26 -0.93 -10.74
N GLY A 411 20.92 0.29 -11.11
CA GLY A 411 20.30 0.64 -12.40
C GLY A 411 18.85 0.17 -12.54
N ILE A 412 18.19 -0.26 -11.44
CA ILE A 412 16.79 -0.67 -11.51
C ILE A 412 15.87 0.54 -11.65
N LEU A 413 16.15 1.65 -10.96
CA LEU A 413 15.42 2.89 -11.16
C LEU A 413 16.05 3.71 -12.29
N GLN A 414 15.20 4.12 -13.22
CA GLN A 414 15.55 4.90 -14.40
C GLN A 414 14.65 6.13 -14.50
N THR A 415 14.96 7.04 -15.43
CA THR A 415 14.11 8.22 -15.71
C THR A 415 12.64 7.83 -15.88
N GLY A 416 11.77 8.54 -15.17
CA GLY A 416 10.33 8.30 -15.16
C GLY A 416 9.85 7.21 -14.20
N ASP A 417 10.77 6.54 -13.48
CA ASP A 417 10.42 5.64 -12.38
C ASP A 417 10.14 6.41 -11.09
N ARG A 418 9.68 5.71 -10.06
CA ARG A 418 9.28 6.34 -8.79
C ARG A 418 9.85 5.60 -7.57
N ILE A 419 9.95 6.34 -6.48
CA ILE A 419 10.22 5.81 -5.14
C ILE A 419 8.95 5.96 -4.32
N GLY A 420 8.46 4.84 -3.80
CA GLY A 420 7.36 4.83 -2.84
C GLY A 420 7.82 5.40 -1.50
N HIS A 421 7.08 6.36 -0.97
CA HIS A 421 7.27 7.09 0.27
C HIS A 421 8.54 7.95 0.34
N GLY A 422 9.74 7.39 0.22
CA GLY A 422 11.00 8.13 0.26
C GLY A 422 11.21 8.98 1.51
N LEU A 423 10.62 8.60 2.63
CA LEU A 423 10.54 9.42 3.85
C LEU A 423 11.92 9.81 4.39
N ALA A 424 12.94 8.96 4.22
CA ALA A 424 14.30 9.27 4.62
C ALA A 424 14.89 10.52 3.94
N LEU A 425 14.32 10.96 2.83
CA LEU A 425 14.77 12.17 2.12
C LEU A 425 14.31 13.47 2.78
N GLY A 426 13.28 13.45 3.65
CA GLY A 426 12.59 14.64 4.12
C GLY A 426 12.96 15.17 5.50
N PRO A 427 13.24 14.33 6.51
CA PRO A 427 13.46 14.78 7.87
C PRO A 427 14.71 15.65 8.03
N ASP A 428 14.65 16.62 8.94
CA ASP A 428 15.81 17.34 9.41
C ASP A 428 16.73 16.38 10.17
N ALA A 429 17.93 16.14 9.67
CA ALA A 429 18.85 15.15 10.21
C ALA A 429 19.30 15.46 11.66
N PRO A 430 19.69 16.70 12.02
CA PRO A 430 19.96 17.10 13.40
C PRO A 430 18.78 16.84 14.33
N ARG A 431 17.60 17.26 13.93
CA ARG A 431 16.38 17.10 14.75
C ARG A 431 16.03 15.63 14.97
N LEU A 432 16.17 14.80 13.92
CA LEU A 432 15.93 13.35 14.02
C LEU A 432 16.95 12.70 14.97
N ALA A 433 18.22 13.12 14.91
CA ALA A 433 19.27 12.61 15.79
C ALA A 433 19.04 13.00 17.27
N GLU A 434 18.48 14.17 17.54
CA GLU A 434 18.08 14.60 18.89
C GLU A 434 16.93 13.75 19.45
N LEU A 435 15.93 13.46 18.60
CA LEU A 435 14.75 12.67 18.99
C LEU A 435 15.08 11.21 19.21
N HIS A 436 16.05 10.68 18.45
CA HIS A 436 16.47 9.28 18.49
C HIS A 436 17.99 9.18 18.64
N PRO A 437 18.54 9.50 19.83
CA PRO A 437 20.01 9.56 20.03
C PRO A 437 20.70 8.22 19.89
N VAL A 438 19.97 7.12 20.07
CA VAL A 438 20.46 5.75 19.96
C VAL A 438 19.52 4.95 19.07
N ALA A 439 20.08 4.18 18.17
CA ALA A 439 19.35 3.20 17.38
C ALA A 439 19.92 1.81 17.56
N VAL A 440 19.08 0.80 17.46
CA VAL A 440 19.47 -0.62 17.52
C VAL A 440 19.24 -1.22 16.14
N GLN A 441 20.29 -1.79 15.55
CA GLN A 441 20.19 -2.40 14.22
C GLN A 441 21.06 -3.67 14.12
N PRO A 442 20.80 -4.58 13.16
CA PRO A 442 21.66 -5.71 12.88
C PRO A 442 23.08 -5.26 12.52
N ALA A 443 24.08 -5.99 13.01
CA ALA A 443 25.49 -5.67 12.75
C ALA A 443 25.84 -5.68 11.25
N GLU A 444 25.21 -6.53 10.45
CA GLU A 444 25.39 -6.53 8.99
C GLU A 444 24.86 -5.26 8.33
N GLU A 445 23.72 -4.75 8.78
CA GLU A 445 23.17 -3.49 8.27
C GLU A 445 24.06 -2.30 8.64
N ARG A 446 24.63 -2.33 9.87
CA ARG A 446 25.63 -1.32 10.26
C ARG A 446 26.88 -1.40 9.40
N LEU A 447 27.38 -2.59 9.09
CA LEU A 447 28.51 -2.76 8.19
C LEU A 447 28.19 -2.23 6.78
N ASP A 448 27.00 -2.52 6.26
CA ASP A 448 26.58 -2.02 4.95
C ASP A 448 26.46 -0.49 4.92
N ASP A 449 25.97 0.14 5.99
CA ASP A 449 25.92 1.61 6.13
C ASP A 449 27.33 2.22 6.07
N LEU A 450 28.27 1.66 6.82
CA LEU A 450 29.67 2.13 6.87
C LEU A 450 30.37 1.92 5.52
N LEU A 451 30.18 0.77 4.88
CA LEU A 451 30.73 0.50 3.54
C LEU A 451 30.14 1.45 2.50
N TRP A 452 28.84 1.71 2.58
CA TRP A 452 28.19 2.69 1.68
C TRP A 452 28.77 4.09 1.87
N GLU A 453 28.96 4.54 3.10
CA GLU A 453 29.55 5.84 3.41
C GLU A 453 30.97 5.96 2.85
N LEU A 454 31.82 4.94 3.07
CA LEU A 454 33.17 4.90 2.52
C LEU A 454 33.20 4.95 1.00
N ASP A 455 32.28 4.26 0.36
CA ASP A 455 32.13 4.25 -1.07
C ASP A 455 31.76 5.65 -1.63
N ARG A 456 30.84 6.36 -0.94
CA ARG A 456 30.48 7.74 -1.32
C ARG A 456 31.65 8.71 -1.19
N TYR A 457 32.46 8.55 -0.15
CA TYR A 457 33.73 9.33 -0.02
C TYR A 457 34.70 8.98 -1.15
N GLY A 458 34.89 7.71 -1.46
CA GLY A 458 35.77 7.25 -2.53
C GLY A 458 35.36 7.71 -3.92
N GLN A 459 34.05 7.92 -4.15
CA GLN A 459 33.51 8.44 -5.40
C GLN A 459 33.48 10.00 -5.46
N GLY A 460 33.90 10.68 -4.39
CA GLY A 460 33.84 12.14 -4.30
C GLY A 460 32.41 12.71 -4.25
N GLN A 461 31.45 11.91 -3.85
CA GLN A 461 30.03 12.29 -3.81
C GLN A 461 29.64 12.95 -2.48
N LEU A 462 30.41 12.70 -1.44
CA LEU A 462 30.27 13.35 -0.14
C LEU A 462 31.58 14.04 0.27
N PRO A 463 31.48 15.17 1.01
CA PRO A 463 32.65 15.86 1.52
C PRO A 463 33.42 14.96 2.51
N THR A 464 34.71 14.82 2.34
CA THR A 464 35.56 14.00 3.20
C THR A 464 36.02 14.77 4.42
N GLN A 465 35.73 14.22 5.60
CA GLN A 465 36.31 14.65 6.88
C GLN A 465 37.29 13.57 7.34
N PRO A 466 38.62 13.82 7.35
CA PRO A 466 39.62 12.76 7.62
C PRO A 466 39.37 11.95 8.91
N ALA A 467 39.02 12.64 9.99
CA ALA A 467 38.72 11.97 11.27
C ALA A 467 37.44 11.08 11.20
N ARG A 468 36.45 11.47 10.40
CA ARG A 468 35.26 10.63 10.18
C ARG A 468 35.60 9.42 9.33
N VAL A 469 36.32 9.62 8.24
CA VAL A 469 36.75 8.52 7.35
C VAL A 469 37.54 7.46 8.12
N GLU A 470 38.51 7.87 8.95
CA GLU A 470 39.30 6.95 9.76
C GLU A 470 38.45 6.16 10.76
N ARG A 471 37.50 6.82 11.43
CA ARG A 471 36.55 6.17 12.32
C ARG A 471 35.70 5.13 11.59
N VAL A 472 35.14 5.50 10.42
CA VAL A 472 34.32 4.60 9.63
C VAL A 472 35.12 3.39 9.14
N ARG A 473 36.40 3.60 8.70
CA ARG A 473 37.29 2.50 8.32
C ARG A 473 37.57 1.56 9.47
N SER A 474 37.85 2.11 10.64
CA SER A 474 38.16 1.33 11.84
C SER A 474 36.95 0.48 12.27
N GLU A 475 35.78 1.09 12.35
CA GLU A 475 34.52 0.42 12.71
C GLU A 475 34.13 -0.64 11.67
N ALA A 476 34.17 -0.32 10.38
CA ALA A 476 33.89 -1.27 9.30
C ALA A 476 34.84 -2.46 9.31
N THR A 477 36.15 -2.21 9.54
CA THR A 477 37.16 -3.28 9.65
C THR A 477 36.90 -4.19 10.84
N ALA A 478 36.55 -3.63 12.00
CA ALA A 478 36.22 -4.40 13.19
C ALA A 478 35.00 -5.29 12.99
N LEU A 479 33.90 -4.69 12.48
CA LEU A 479 32.68 -5.43 12.20
C LEU A 479 32.89 -6.51 11.12
N ALA A 480 33.59 -6.20 10.04
CA ALA A 480 33.84 -7.16 8.96
C ALA A 480 34.66 -8.36 9.46
N ARG A 481 35.68 -8.10 10.31
CA ARG A 481 36.47 -9.17 10.93
C ARG A 481 35.60 -10.09 11.79
N GLU A 482 34.77 -9.50 12.61
CA GLU A 482 33.85 -10.25 13.47
C GLU A 482 32.83 -11.05 12.66
N LEU A 483 32.15 -10.39 11.72
CA LEU A 483 31.04 -10.99 10.98
C LEU A 483 31.50 -12.10 10.03
N LEU A 484 32.56 -11.85 9.28
CA LEU A 484 33.06 -12.77 8.24
C LEU A 484 34.14 -13.74 8.73
N GLY A 485 34.65 -13.57 9.95
CA GLY A 485 35.71 -14.41 10.50
C GLY A 485 37.05 -14.22 9.78
N LEU A 486 37.32 -13.03 9.22
CA LEU A 486 38.51 -12.75 8.43
C LEU A 486 39.68 -12.36 9.31
N SER A 487 40.84 -12.99 9.12
CA SER A 487 42.10 -12.58 9.78
C SER A 487 42.60 -11.25 9.24
N ARG A 488 42.44 -11.01 7.94
CA ARG A 488 42.77 -9.76 7.23
C ARG A 488 41.53 -9.25 6.47
N VAL A 489 41.17 -8.00 6.72
CA VAL A 489 40.06 -7.33 6.06
C VAL A 489 40.59 -6.42 4.95
N GLU A 490 40.10 -6.60 3.76
CA GLU A 490 40.35 -5.74 2.60
C GLU A 490 39.02 -5.03 2.23
N LEU A 491 38.87 -3.78 2.70
CA LEU A 491 37.63 -3.02 2.53
C LEU A 491 37.23 -2.85 1.07
N ASP A 492 38.20 -2.68 0.15
CA ASP A 492 37.91 -2.55 -1.29
C ASP A 492 37.22 -3.80 -1.88
N LEU A 493 37.57 -5.00 -1.38
CA LEU A 493 36.89 -6.22 -1.80
C LEU A 493 35.49 -6.31 -1.22
N LEU A 494 35.28 -5.84 0.01
CA LEU A 494 33.97 -5.79 0.62
C LEU A 494 33.03 -4.79 -0.07
N LEU A 495 33.56 -3.63 -0.47
CA LEU A 495 32.83 -2.66 -1.28
C LEU A 495 32.35 -3.26 -2.61
N LEU A 496 33.24 -3.97 -3.30
CA LEU A 496 32.90 -4.69 -4.53
C LEU A 496 31.88 -5.80 -4.26
N ALA A 497 32.08 -6.62 -3.23
CA ALA A 497 31.16 -7.70 -2.89
C ALA A 497 29.76 -7.17 -2.56
N ARG A 498 29.64 -6.01 -1.86
CA ARG A 498 28.39 -5.35 -1.59
C ARG A 498 27.66 -4.96 -2.89
N ARG A 499 28.35 -4.38 -3.85
CA ARG A 499 27.77 -4.02 -5.18
C ARG A 499 27.34 -5.26 -5.96
N TYR A 500 28.18 -6.29 -6.02
CA TYR A 500 27.89 -7.52 -6.74
C TYR A 500 26.72 -8.34 -6.17
N ARG A 501 26.31 -8.11 -4.91
CA ARG A 501 25.06 -8.70 -4.40
C ARG A 501 23.83 -8.25 -5.16
N HIS A 502 23.84 -7.10 -5.84
CA HIS A 502 22.75 -6.58 -6.65
C HIS A 502 22.81 -7.02 -8.12
N ASP A 503 23.90 -7.67 -8.54
CA ASP A 503 24.08 -8.10 -9.92
C ASP A 503 23.34 -9.43 -10.17
N PRO A 504 22.30 -9.43 -11.04
CA PRO A 504 21.55 -10.66 -11.33
C PRO A 504 22.40 -11.73 -12.00
N GLN A 505 23.42 -11.38 -12.78
CA GLN A 505 24.29 -12.34 -13.43
C GLN A 505 25.18 -13.05 -12.39
N VAL A 506 25.72 -12.31 -11.45
CA VAL A 506 26.51 -12.87 -10.34
C VAL A 506 25.65 -13.79 -9.48
N LEU A 507 24.43 -13.37 -9.14
CA LEU A 507 23.53 -14.18 -8.32
C LEU A 507 23.05 -15.43 -9.08
N GLU A 508 22.80 -15.34 -10.38
CA GLU A 508 22.42 -16.49 -11.22
C GLU A 508 23.58 -17.47 -11.35
N TYR A 509 24.79 -16.98 -11.61
CA TYR A 509 26.01 -17.77 -11.66
C TYR A 509 26.27 -18.52 -10.33
N LEU A 510 26.14 -17.83 -9.20
CA LEU A 510 26.36 -18.44 -7.89
C LEU A 510 25.30 -19.47 -7.50
N ARG A 511 24.08 -19.32 -7.98
CA ARG A 511 22.96 -20.25 -7.69
C ARG A 511 22.93 -21.47 -8.60
N PHE A 512 23.45 -21.34 -9.82
CA PHE A 512 23.45 -22.38 -10.86
C PHE A 512 24.82 -22.45 -11.52
N PRO A 513 25.85 -22.94 -10.83
CA PRO A 513 27.20 -22.99 -11.37
C PRO A 513 27.29 -24.06 -12.45
N ASP A 514 27.28 -23.66 -13.74
CA ASP A 514 27.47 -24.53 -14.89
C ASP A 514 28.95 -24.65 -15.33
N GLU A 515 29.88 -23.85 -14.76
CA GLU A 515 31.29 -23.84 -15.17
C GLU A 515 32.27 -23.61 -14.03
N PRO A 516 33.56 -24.03 -14.20
CA PRO A 516 34.57 -23.93 -13.14
C PRO A 516 35.05 -22.49 -12.90
N GLU A 517 35.45 -22.31 -11.68
CA GLU A 517 35.83 -21.12 -10.91
C GLU A 517 36.47 -19.91 -11.63
N PRO A 518 36.04 -18.67 -11.27
CA PRO A 518 36.58 -17.43 -11.80
C PRO A 518 37.97 -17.03 -11.24
N ARG A 519 38.68 -16.19 -11.96
CA ARG A 519 40.11 -15.86 -11.76
C ARG A 519 40.43 -14.90 -10.60
N ALA A 520 41.47 -15.23 -9.87
CA ALA A 520 42.07 -14.73 -8.59
C ALA A 520 41.48 -13.54 -7.82
N ARG A 521 41.28 -12.34 -8.35
CA ARG A 521 40.71 -11.19 -7.58
C ARG A 521 39.19 -11.25 -7.56
N MET A 522 38.59 -11.56 -8.68
CA MET A 522 37.16 -11.73 -8.81
C MET A 522 36.70 -12.91 -7.94
N ASP A 523 37.50 -14.00 -7.89
CA ASP A 523 37.24 -15.14 -7.01
C ASP A 523 37.13 -14.79 -5.54
N ARG A 524 37.92 -13.83 -5.07
CA ARG A 524 37.86 -13.38 -3.67
C ARG A 524 36.60 -12.57 -3.39
N VAL A 525 36.19 -11.73 -4.33
CA VAL A 525 34.93 -10.98 -4.25
C VAL A 525 33.73 -11.92 -4.28
N LEU A 526 33.71 -12.85 -5.22
CA LEU A 526 32.63 -13.84 -5.36
C LEU A 526 32.56 -14.77 -4.15
N ARG A 527 33.68 -15.16 -3.56
CA ARG A 527 33.70 -15.90 -2.28
C ARG A 527 33.07 -15.12 -1.14
N LEU A 528 33.32 -13.81 -1.04
CA LEU A 528 32.67 -12.96 -0.05
C LEU A 528 31.15 -12.86 -0.26
N VAL A 529 30.71 -12.72 -1.52
CA VAL A 529 29.29 -12.75 -1.87
C VAL A 529 28.66 -14.10 -1.52
N TRP A 530 29.33 -15.19 -1.91
CA TRP A 530 28.89 -16.55 -1.60
C TRP A 530 28.78 -16.79 -0.09
N GLN A 531 29.82 -16.43 0.66
CA GLN A 531 29.81 -16.55 2.12
C GLN A 531 28.66 -15.77 2.75
N HIS A 532 28.42 -14.55 2.29
CA HIS A 532 27.27 -13.76 2.75
C HIS A 532 25.93 -14.45 2.44
N LEU A 533 25.80 -15.12 1.30
CA LEU A 533 24.56 -15.75 0.86
C LEU A 533 24.29 -17.10 1.53
N THR A 534 25.34 -17.85 1.93
CA THR A 534 25.21 -19.27 2.28
C THR A 534 25.71 -19.62 3.67
N ASP A 535 26.57 -18.81 4.30
CA ASP A 535 27.16 -19.12 5.61
C ASP A 535 26.21 -18.73 6.76
N ALA A 536 25.63 -19.73 7.41
CA ALA A 536 24.76 -19.53 8.58
C ALA A 536 25.46 -18.89 9.78
N GLY A 537 26.77 -19.06 9.90
CA GLY A 537 27.59 -18.41 10.93
C GLY A 537 27.68 -16.92 10.69
N VAL A 538 27.95 -16.51 9.44
CA VAL A 538 27.94 -15.11 9.00
C VAL A 538 26.57 -14.50 9.24
N PHE A 539 25.50 -15.18 8.82
CA PHE A 539 24.15 -14.69 9.04
C PHE A 539 23.85 -14.49 10.54
N ARG A 540 24.12 -15.48 11.41
CA ARG A 540 23.84 -15.35 12.85
C ARG A 540 24.62 -14.20 13.48
N ARG A 541 25.88 -14.01 13.13
CA ARG A 541 26.68 -12.88 13.60
C ARG A 541 26.16 -11.56 13.05
N GLY A 542 25.74 -11.55 11.79
CA GLY A 542 25.14 -10.40 11.10
C GLY A 542 23.83 -9.92 11.73
N GLN A 543 23.01 -10.84 12.22
CA GLN A 543 21.74 -10.52 12.89
C GLN A 543 21.91 -10.11 14.36
N ARG A 544 23.11 -10.17 14.92
CA ARG A 544 23.38 -9.64 16.25
C ARG A 544 23.08 -8.14 16.28
N LEU A 545 22.26 -7.73 17.21
CA LEU A 545 21.89 -6.33 17.37
C LEU A 545 23.05 -5.53 17.99
N VAL A 546 23.34 -4.39 17.40
CA VAL A 546 24.30 -3.41 17.88
C VAL A 546 23.63 -2.09 18.17
N GLU A 547 24.02 -1.47 19.28
CA GLU A 547 23.62 -0.11 19.61
C GLU A 547 24.54 0.86 18.88
N VAL A 548 23.93 1.81 18.19
CA VAL A 548 24.65 2.84 17.44
C VAL A 548 24.19 4.22 17.92
N HIS A 549 25.09 4.93 18.57
CA HIS A 549 24.86 6.29 19.02
C HIS A 549 25.04 7.27 17.87
N ASN A 550 24.11 8.23 17.75
CA ASN A 550 24.24 9.30 16.78
C ASN A 550 25.42 10.21 17.15
N HIS A 551 26.38 10.31 16.25
CA HIS A 551 27.53 11.19 16.40
C HIS A 551 27.33 12.43 15.51
N PRO A 552 27.66 13.66 15.98
CA PRO A 552 27.47 14.88 15.21
C PRO A 552 28.03 14.84 13.79
N ALA A 553 29.23 14.24 13.60
CA ALA A 553 29.81 14.08 12.27
C ALA A 553 29.03 13.10 11.36
N GLU A 554 28.36 12.09 11.92
CA GLU A 554 27.49 11.19 11.16
C GLU A 554 26.17 11.88 10.81
N THR A 555 25.62 12.66 11.72
CA THR A 555 24.43 13.47 11.48
C THR A 555 24.68 14.50 10.36
N ALA A 556 25.83 15.18 10.39
CA ALA A 556 26.22 16.11 9.33
C ALA A 556 26.39 15.38 7.97
N MET A 557 27.09 14.23 7.97
CA MET A 557 27.20 13.41 6.76
C MET A 557 25.86 12.96 6.22
N ALA A 558 24.92 12.58 7.09
CA ALA A 558 23.56 12.17 6.67
C ALA A 558 22.80 13.33 6.02
N ALA A 559 22.93 14.55 6.53
CA ALA A 559 22.35 15.75 5.92
C ALA A 559 22.95 16.03 4.52
N GLU A 560 24.26 15.93 4.38
CA GLU A 560 24.97 16.04 3.10
C GLU A 560 24.51 14.96 2.10
N ALA A 561 24.38 13.72 2.59
CA ALA A 561 23.91 12.60 1.79
C ALA A 561 22.44 12.78 1.33
N GLN A 562 21.57 13.35 2.17
CA GLN A 562 20.21 13.72 1.77
C GLN A 562 20.23 14.74 0.64
N ALA A 563 21.01 15.81 0.78
CA ALA A 563 21.09 16.87 -0.21
C ALA A 563 21.63 16.32 -1.55
N TRP A 564 22.71 15.54 -1.50
CA TRP A 564 23.27 14.88 -2.67
C TRP A 564 22.27 13.94 -3.34
N LEU A 565 21.58 13.09 -2.56
CA LEU A 565 20.65 12.11 -3.11
C LEU A 565 19.41 12.78 -3.72
N ARG A 566 18.93 13.89 -3.12
CA ARG A 566 17.87 14.72 -3.72
C ARG A 566 18.30 15.28 -5.08
N SER A 567 19.51 15.79 -5.20
CA SER A 567 20.05 16.28 -6.49
C SER A 567 20.10 15.16 -7.52
N LEU A 568 20.59 13.97 -7.13
CA LEU A 568 20.67 12.81 -8.00
C LEU A 568 19.30 12.34 -8.49
N LEU A 569 18.29 12.28 -7.61
CA LEU A 569 16.92 11.92 -7.96
C LEU A 569 16.29 12.91 -8.94
N ARG A 570 16.54 14.20 -8.72
CA ARG A 570 16.07 15.26 -9.62
C ARG A 570 16.72 15.14 -11.01
N GLU A 571 18.04 14.96 -11.08
CA GLU A 571 18.78 14.79 -12.33
C GLU A 571 18.31 13.57 -13.12
N ARG A 572 17.90 12.53 -12.42
CA ARG A 572 17.37 11.30 -13.01
C ARG A 572 15.86 11.35 -13.27
N GLU A 573 15.18 12.45 -12.94
CA GLU A 573 13.73 12.61 -13.07
C GLU A 573 12.93 11.47 -12.39
N ILE A 574 13.40 11.03 -11.21
CA ILE A 574 12.74 10.03 -10.38
C ILE A 574 11.79 10.75 -9.43
N THR A 575 10.50 10.36 -9.47
CA THR A 575 9.46 10.97 -8.64
C THR A 575 9.35 10.27 -7.29
N VAL A 576 9.10 11.02 -6.23
CA VAL A 576 8.77 10.48 -4.90
C VAL A 576 7.25 10.45 -4.73
N GLU A 577 6.72 9.27 -4.47
CA GLU A 577 5.30 9.07 -4.12
C GLU A 577 5.10 9.36 -2.64
N SER A 578 4.32 10.36 -2.33
CA SER A 578 4.02 10.74 -0.95
C SER A 578 2.60 10.35 -0.60
N ASN A 579 2.43 9.73 0.57
CA ASN A 579 1.15 9.19 1.05
C ASN A 579 0.86 9.77 2.45
N PRO A 580 0.32 11.00 2.55
CA PRO A 580 0.27 11.75 3.80
C PRO A 580 -0.33 11.01 4.99
N SER A 581 -1.48 10.35 4.83
CA SER A 581 -2.14 9.61 5.91
C SER A 581 -1.33 8.41 6.39
N SER A 582 -0.82 7.57 5.46
CA SER A 582 -0.03 6.40 5.83
C SER A 582 1.33 6.80 6.43
N ASN A 583 1.97 7.81 5.87
CA ASN A 583 3.25 8.32 6.36
C ASN A 583 3.14 8.86 7.80
N LEU A 584 2.02 9.53 8.12
CA LEU A 584 1.74 10.01 9.47
C LEU A 584 1.73 8.86 10.49
N LEU A 585 1.15 7.73 10.11
CA LEU A 585 1.05 6.55 10.95
C LEU A 585 2.37 5.79 11.07
N VAL A 586 3.07 5.57 9.96
CA VAL A 586 4.33 4.82 9.92
C VAL A 586 5.45 5.54 10.69
N LEU A 587 5.60 6.86 10.51
CA LEU A 587 6.66 7.64 11.17
C LEU A 587 6.28 8.16 12.56
N ASN A 588 5.04 7.95 13.01
CA ASN A 588 4.55 8.54 14.27
C ASN A 588 4.82 10.05 14.35
N MET A 589 4.53 10.77 13.26
CA MET A 589 4.75 12.21 13.16
C MET A 589 3.81 12.99 14.09
N LEU A 590 4.29 14.10 14.60
CA LEU A 590 3.50 14.99 15.47
C LEU A 590 2.34 15.69 14.73
N GLY A 591 2.43 15.81 13.41
CA GLY A 591 1.40 16.39 12.57
C GLY A 591 1.83 16.53 11.12
N LEU A 592 0.85 16.71 10.24
CA LEU A 592 1.07 16.84 8.80
C LEU A 592 1.81 18.13 8.40
N GLU A 593 1.86 19.13 9.26
CA GLU A 593 2.66 20.34 9.09
C GLU A 593 4.17 20.06 9.05
N HIS A 594 4.60 18.90 9.54
CA HIS A 594 5.98 18.41 9.47
C HIS A 594 6.19 17.34 8.42
N HIS A 595 5.21 17.12 7.55
CA HIS A 595 5.25 16.06 6.55
C HIS A 595 6.41 16.26 5.57
N PRO A 596 7.21 15.20 5.27
CA PRO A 596 8.37 15.27 4.37
C PRO A 596 8.08 15.86 2.99
N ALA A 597 6.89 15.67 2.44
CA ALA A 597 6.49 16.26 1.15
C ALA A 597 6.66 17.78 1.11
N MET A 598 6.53 18.47 2.27
CA MET A 598 6.72 19.93 2.35
C MET A 598 8.19 20.34 2.23
N ALA A 599 9.11 19.47 2.63
CA ALA A 599 10.54 19.68 2.48
C ALA A 599 11.07 19.22 1.11
N LEU A 600 10.39 18.28 0.48
CA LEU A 600 10.79 17.67 -0.80
C LEU A 600 10.16 18.35 -2.01
N GLY A 601 8.92 18.83 -1.86
CA GLY A 601 8.14 19.46 -2.92
C GLY A 601 8.60 20.88 -3.26
N PRO A 602 7.79 21.63 -4.00
CA PRO A 602 8.09 23.01 -4.36
C PRO A 602 8.38 23.87 -3.13
N HIS A 603 9.29 24.83 -3.26
CA HIS A 603 9.63 25.72 -2.16
C HIS A 603 8.39 26.46 -1.65
N LEU A 604 8.19 26.38 -0.34
CA LEU A 604 7.12 27.12 0.32
C LEU A 604 7.46 28.61 0.33
N PRO A 605 6.50 29.52 0.10
CA PRO A 605 6.71 30.95 0.29
C PRO A 605 7.20 31.20 1.72
N VAL A 606 8.23 32.03 1.85
CA VAL A 606 8.72 32.45 3.18
C VAL A 606 7.65 33.32 3.82
N ALA A 607 7.14 32.92 4.97
CA ALA A 607 6.21 33.74 5.72
C ALA A 607 6.87 35.10 6.02
N HIS A 608 6.13 36.19 5.91
CA HIS A 608 6.64 37.56 5.98
C HIS A 608 7.42 37.90 7.27
N GLU A 609 7.28 37.10 8.33
CA GLU A 609 7.99 37.29 9.61
C GLU A 609 9.42 36.74 9.64
N ALA A 610 9.79 35.85 8.71
CA ALA A 610 11.12 35.26 8.64
C ALA A 610 12.07 35.96 7.62
N ALA A 611 11.61 37.05 7.00
CA ALA A 611 12.35 37.75 5.95
C ALA A 611 13.62 38.49 6.45
N SER A 612 13.87 38.52 7.77
CA SER A 612 15.07 39.12 8.35
C SER A 612 16.19 38.13 8.69
N ALA A 613 15.94 36.83 8.62
CA ALA A 613 16.98 35.82 8.78
C ALA A 613 17.66 35.59 7.40
N ALA A 614 18.98 35.72 7.36
CA ALA A 614 19.77 35.45 6.16
C ALA A 614 19.32 34.13 5.51
N ARG A 615 18.99 34.19 4.24
CA ARG A 615 18.62 33.03 3.42
C ARG A 615 19.63 31.92 3.67
N PRO A 616 19.23 30.73 4.16
CA PRO A 616 20.20 29.66 4.33
C PRO A 616 20.87 29.37 3.00
N PRO A 617 22.17 29.05 3.01
CA PRO A 617 22.89 28.76 1.78
C PRO A 617 22.16 27.67 1.02
N GLU A 618 21.80 27.97 -0.21
CA GLU A 618 21.13 27.14 -1.22
C GLU A 618 20.34 25.94 -0.67
N ALA A 619 19.05 26.16 -0.40
CA ALA A 619 18.15 25.05 -0.15
C ALA A 619 18.23 24.04 -1.30
N PRO A 620 18.32 22.73 -1.02
CA PRO A 620 18.40 21.73 -2.07
C PRO A 620 17.20 21.87 -3.03
N PRO A 621 17.40 21.62 -4.32
CA PRO A 621 16.34 21.80 -5.32
C PRO A 621 15.13 20.90 -5.00
N PRO A 622 13.90 21.40 -5.29
CA PRO A 622 12.69 20.59 -5.06
C PRO A 622 12.69 19.34 -5.94
N LEU A 623 12.19 18.24 -5.40
CA LEU A 623 11.99 17.00 -6.12
C LEU A 623 10.64 17.00 -6.86
N LEU A 624 10.50 16.07 -7.79
CA LEU A 624 9.20 15.68 -8.29
C LEU A 624 8.50 14.85 -7.21
N VAL A 625 7.43 15.37 -6.64
CA VAL A 625 6.64 14.71 -5.62
C VAL A 625 5.21 14.56 -6.14
N SER A 626 4.64 13.37 -6.02
CA SER A 626 3.21 13.11 -6.27
C SER A 626 2.51 12.77 -4.96
N ILE A 627 1.20 13.03 -4.89
CA ILE A 627 0.35 12.67 -3.75
C ILE A 627 -0.51 11.49 -4.14
N ASN A 628 -0.55 10.49 -3.27
CA ASN A 628 -1.25 9.23 -3.49
C ASN A 628 -2.02 8.83 -2.22
N SER A 629 -3.00 7.94 -2.36
CA SER A 629 -3.84 7.49 -1.25
C SER A 629 -3.34 6.24 -0.53
N ASP A 630 -2.29 5.60 -1.05
CA ASP A 630 -1.80 4.30 -0.56
C ASP A 630 -2.93 3.25 -0.53
N ASP A 631 -3.19 2.60 0.61
CA ASP A 631 -4.33 1.70 0.80
C ASP A 631 -5.53 2.49 1.36
N PRO A 632 -6.46 2.96 0.50
CA PRO A 632 -7.57 3.80 0.93
C PRO A 632 -8.55 3.10 1.88
N VAL A 633 -8.55 1.76 1.92
CA VAL A 633 -9.40 1.00 2.84
C VAL A 633 -8.78 0.95 4.22
N THR A 634 -7.51 0.60 4.32
CA THR A 634 -6.79 0.46 5.61
C THR A 634 -6.57 1.80 6.29
N PHE A 635 -6.27 2.85 5.52
CA PHE A 635 -6.08 4.21 6.05
C PHE A 635 -7.35 5.06 6.05
N ALA A 636 -8.49 4.51 5.61
CA ALA A 636 -9.80 5.19 5.50
C ALA A 636 -9.70 6.56 4.82
N THR A 637 -8.92 6.65 3.77
CA THR A 637 -8.64 7.89 3.05
C THR A 637 -9.09 7.83 1.60
N SER A 638 -9.02 8.94 0.93
CA SER A 638 -9.17 9.08 -0.52
C SER A 638 -8.16 10.10 -1.02
N LEU A 639 -7.91 10.13 -2.32
CA LEU A 639 -7.02 11.15 -2.88
C LEU A 639 -7.47 12.58 -2.54
N ALA A 640 -8.78 12.83 -2.47
CA ALA A 640 -9.34 14.12 -2.02
C ALA A 640 -8.96 14.44 -0.58
N ASP A 641 -9.03 13.44 0.30
CA ASP A 641 -8.68 13.61 1.72
C ASP A 641 -7.19 13.91 1.87
N GLU A 642 -6.32 13.23 1.11
CA GLU A 642 -4.87 13.47 1.13
C GLU A 642 -4.53 14.92 0.73
N TYR A 643 -5.14 15.42 -0.35
CA TYR A 643 -4.98 16.83 -0.75
C TYR A 643 -5.57 17.81 0.28
N ALA A 644 -6.72 17.50 0.88
CA ALA A 644 -7.33 18.32 1.91
C ALA A 644 -6.46 18.37 3.18
N HIS A 645 -5.89 17.25 3.60
CA HIS A 645 -4.97 17.17 4.72
C HIS A 645 -3.76 18.09 4.54
N LEU A 646 -3.12 18.03 3.38
CA LEU A 646 -1.99 18.91 3.07
C LEU A 646 -2.43 20.37 2.95
N TYR A 647 -3.58 20.66 2.34
CA TYR A 647 -4.12 22.01 2.26
C TYR A 647 -4.24 22.65 3.64
N PHE A 648 -4.90 21.97 4.58
CA PHE A 648 -5.08 22.50 5.93
C PHE A 648 -3.77 22.56 6.70
N ALA A 649 -2.82 21.67 6.47
CA ALA A 649 -1.50 21.73 7.05
C ALA A 649 -0.72 22.96 6.55
N LEU A 650 -0.78 23.28 5.26
CA LEU A 650 -0.17 24.48 4.68
C LEU A 650 -0.79 25.78 5.23
N VAL A 651 -2.13 25.83 5.34
CA VAL A 651 -2.82 26.98 5.92
C VAL A 651 -2.44 27.16 7.40
N ARG A 652 -2.34 26.07 8.18
CA ARG A 652 -1.84 26.12 9.56
C ARG A 652 -0.39 26.64 9.66
N ARG A 653 0.43 26.40 8.64
CA ARG A 653 1.77 26.99 8.55
C ARG A 653 1.79 28.46 8.10
N GLY A 654 0.63 29.07 7.93
CA GLY A 654 0.49 30.49 7.63
C GLY A 654 0.39 30.83 6.13
N LEU A 655 0.30 29.85 5.22
CA LEU A 655 0.08 30.12 3.82
C LEU A 655 -1.36 30.59 3.58
N SER A 656 -1.52 31.54 2.67
CA SER A 656 -2.85 31.89 2.16
C SER A 656 -3.49 30.70 1.40
N ALA A 657 -4.81 30.68 1.32
CA ALA A 657 -5.54 29.67 0.56
C ALA A 657 -5.04 29.54 -0.91
N HIS A 658 -4.71 30.67 -1.53
CA HIS A 658 -4.22 30.72 -2.90
C HIS A 658 -2.82 30.10 -3.05
N GLU A 659 -1.90 30.39 -2.14
CA GLU A 659 -0.56 29.80 -2.12
C GLU A 659 -0.61 28.31 -1.88
N ALA A 660 -1.43 27.87 -0.90
CA ALA A 660 -1.63 26.45 -0.62
C ALA A 660 -2.18 25.70 -1.84
N LEU A 661 -3.19 26.24 -2.52
CA LEU A 661 -3.75 25.63 -3.73
C LEU A 661 -2.75 25.59 -4.90
N ARG A 662 -1.96 26.65 -5.09
CA ARG A 662 -0.90 26.64 -6.13
C ARG A 662 0.17 25.60 -5.86
N TRP A 663 0.56 25.44 -4.60
CA TRP A 663 1.54 24.43 -4.21
C TRP A 663 1.00 23.02 -4.47
N LEU A 664 -0.24 22.74 -4.09
CA LEU A 664 -0.92 21.47 -4.34
C LEU A 664 -1.11 21.18 -5.82
N ASP A 665 -1.39 22.20 -6.64
CA ASP A 665 -1.54 22.03 -8.08
C ASP A 665 -0.23 21.61 -8.76
N GLN A 666 0.92 22.07 -8.28
CA GLN A 666 2.22 21.59 -8.75
C GLN A 666 2.43 20.11 -8.43
N LEU A 667 2.03 19.63 -7.24
CA LEU A 667 2.10 18.22 -6.88
C LEU A 667 1.14 17.38 -7.74
N ARG A 668 -0.06 17.89 -8.00
CA ARG A 668 -1.02 17.27 -8.91
C ARG A 668 -0.44 17.11 -10.32
N GLU A 669 0.21 18.17 -10.84
CA GLU A 669 0.85 18.14 -12.15
C GLU A 669 2.02 17.15 -12.19
N ASN A 670 2.83 17.08 -11.13
CA ASN A 670 3.90 16.08 -11.01
C ASN A 670 3.31 14.66 -11.03
N GLY A 671 2.21 14.40 -10.30
CA GLY A 671 1.51 13.13 -10.31
C GLY A 671 0.99 12.75 -11.69
N TRP A 672 0.46 13.74 -12.44
CA TRP A 672 0.02 13.53 -13.81
C TRP A 672 1.18 13.18 -14.75
N ARG A 673 2.31 13.87 -14.63
CA ARG A 673 3.51 13.63 -15.48
C ARG A 673 4.19 12.30 -15.19
N SER A 674 4.21 11.89 -13.93
CA SER A 674 4.90 10.66 -13.50
C SER A 674 4.01 9.40 -13.53
N ARG A 675 2.75 9.51 -14.02
CA ARG A 675 1.85 8.36 -14.11
C ARG A 675 2.37 7.30 -15.07
N PHE A 676 2.10 6.04 -14.77
CA PHE A 676 2.46 4.91 -15.63
C PHE A 676 1.33 4.52 -16.59
N THR A 677 0.13 5.06 -16.40
CA THR A 677 -1.03 4.80 -17.24
C THR A 677 -0.80 5.28 -18.68
N LEU A 678 -1.52 4.69 -19.62
CA LEU A 678 -1.51 5.09 -21.02
C LEU A 678 -2.91 5.60 -21.42
N ALA A 679 -2.96 6.66 -22.20
CA ALA A 679 -4.21 7.18 -22.77
C ALA A 679 -4.97 6.10 -23.59
N ALA A 680 -4.26 5.18 -24.21
CA ALA A 680 -4.84 4.03 -24.92
C ALA A 680 -5.73 3.16 -24.02
N SER A 681 -5.46 3.11 -22.69
CA SER A 681 -6.27 2.33 -21.73
C SER A 681 -7.70 2.85 -21.56
N THR A 682 -8.01 4.07 -22.01
CA THR A 682 -9.39 4.62 -21.97
C THR A 682 -10.22 4.21 -23.18
N ARG A 683 -9.62 3.68 -24.21
CA ARG A 683 -10.24 3.40 -25.50
C ARG A 683 -10.96 2.04 -25.49
N PRO A 684 -12.29 2.02 -25.74
CA PRO A 684 -13.07 0.77 -25.74
C PRO A 684 -12.64 -0.24 -26.80
N ASP A 685 -12.09 0.23 -27.92
CA ASP A 685 -11.59 -0.63 -29.00
C ASP A 685 -10.31 -1.37 -28.56
N VAL A 686 -9.43 -0.70 -27.83
CA VAL A 686 -8.22 -1.28 -27.23
C VAL A 686 -8.59 -2.27 -26.13
N LEU A 687 -9.45 -1.87 -25.20
CA LEU A 687 -9.89 -2.72 -24.09
C LEU A 687 -10.61 -3.98 -24.59
N ARG A 688 -11.38 -3.88 -25.66
CA ARG A 688 -12.03 -5.05 -26.28
C ARG A 688 -11.04 -6.08 -26.83
N GLN A 689 -9.84 -5.66 -27.21
CA GLN A 689 -8.80 -6.59 -27.65
C GLN A 689 -8.19 -7.41 -26.49
N LEU A 690 -8.22 -6.85 -25.27
CA LEU A 690 -7.81 -7.55 -24.05
C LEU A 690 -8.83 -8.61 -23.61
N LEU A 691 -10.10 -8.40 -24.01
CA LEU A 691 -11.19 -9.32 -23.71
C LEU A 691 -11.29 -10.37 -24.82
N PRO A 692 -11.40 -11.67 -24.51
CA PRO A 692 -11.55 -12.67 -25.54
C PRO A 692 -12.80 -12.34 -26.37
N PRO A 693 -12.71 -12.29 -27.72
CA PRO A 693 -13.91 -12.43 -28.53
C PRO A 693 -14.54 -13.76 -28.15
N ARG A 694 -15.86 -13.82 -28.09
CA ARG A 694 -16.59 -15.08 -27.88
C ARG A 694 -16.20 -16.18 -28.91
N SER A 695 -15.39 -15.84 -29.91
CA SER A 695 -14.74 -16.75 -30.85
C SER A 695 -13.64 -16.03 -31.64
N LYS A 696 -12.42 -16.32 -31.36
CA LYS A 696 -11.13 -16.18 -32.09
C LYS A 696 -10.08 -15.45 -31.26
N LEU A 697 -9.19 -16.25 -30.74
CA LEU A 697 -7.84 -15.86 -30.32
C LEU A 697 -7.07 -15.33 -31.54
N TRP A 698 -6.42 -14.19 -31.41
CA TRP A 698 -5.37 -13.78 -32.30
C TRP A 698 -4.21 -14.74 -32.15
N SER A 699 -4.11 -15.72 -33.02
CA SER A 699 -2.85 -16.41 -33.28
C SER A 699 -1.95 -15.40 -33.99
N ILE A 700 -0.99 -14.82 -33.28
CA ILE A 700 0.12 -14.15 -33.92
C ILE A 700 0.96 -15.29 -34.50
N GLU A 701 0.70 -15.63 -35.76
CA GLU A 701 1.56 -16.53 -36.53
C GLU A 701 2.94 -15.89 -36.60
N GLY A 702 3.91 -16.51 -35.96
CA GLY A 702 5.31 -16.10 -36.00
C GLY A 702 6.10 -16.11 -34.70
N LEU A 703 5.47 -16.26 -33.53
CA LEU A 703 6.20 -16.39 -32.26
C LEU A 703 6.24 -17.87 -31.83
N GLN A 704 7.31 -18.54 -32.17
CA GLN A 704 7.62 -19.83 -31.53
C GLN A 704 8.06 -19.54 -30.07
N PRO A 705 7.58 -20.33 -29.09
CA PRO A 705 8.08 -20.26 -27.74
C PRO A 705 9.59 -20.57 -27.73
N PRO A 706 10.38 -19.94 -26.85
CA PRO A 706 11.77 -20.30 -26.67
C PRO A 706 11.86 -21.78 -26.28
N PRO A 707 12.89 -22.52 -26.71
CA PRO A 707 13.08 -23.92 -26.36
C PRO A 707 13.12 -24.07 -24.82
N ARG A 708 12.59 -25.19 -24.35
CA ARG A 708 12.42 -25.53 -22.91
C ARG A 708 13.73 -25.57 -22.17
#